data_731b2b07a412331498bd1a5516043d80
#
_entry.id   731b2b07a412331498bd1a5516043d80
#
_cell.length_a   1.000
_cell.length_b   1.000
_cell.length_c   1.000
_cell.angle_alpha   90.00
_cell.angle_beta   90.00
_cell.angle_gamma   90.00
#
_symmetry.space_group_name_H-M   'P 1'
#
loop_
_entity.id
_entity.type
_entity.pdbx_description
1 polymer ?
#
loop_
_entity_poly.entity_id
_entity_poly.type
_entity_poly.pdbx_seq_one_letter_code
_entity_poly.pdbx_strand_id
1 'polypeptide(L)'
;MKPLALFVNHEGESSRASVTCQYKCGNACSHEVPNASEGEYFRDIARTAFSRRGVLRGAGMAVLAVGAGSALAACSDDSGDVSTTAGGGTGAEGGAAPAGTDFDVVAPNTQDAVVVPAGYEQAVVIRWGDPVLPDAPVFDFDNQTGQAQALQFGFNNDFAGLLPVEGQPDTFLLVVNHEYTSEPFMFAGYDAENPTLDQFETAIAAHGLSVVEVKGEPGSGKLVPDFGAYNRRITGSTEFLVTGPAAGSEFLRTSADPTGTSVLGTFNNCAGGVTPWGTVLSGEENFNQYFANAELVTDPAAAERLKRYGVKGTATERKWERFDKRFDLAQEPNEVNRFGYVVEVNPWDATSTPVKHTAMGRFKHEAATIYVTDDGTVVSYSGDDERFDYMYKFVSSRKMMSGNSQASMRHNMTLLDAGTLYVAKLSGNSPDEIDGSGTLPPTGAFDGTGEWIALLRTGEDGKGESLVDGMGAEEVAVFTRLAADKVGATKMDRPEDFEPNPKTGKVYVALTNNTKRGVDGAAPADEANPRNNNKNGQVLELTDDHAGTAFTWNLLLVCGDPQAADTYYGGFDKDSVSPISCPDNLAFDTHGNLWVSTDGNALKSNDGLFSVVLDGPNRGETKQFLTVPKGAETCGPIIGEERVTVCVQHPGELDGADADNPASHWPEGGDAQPRPSVVAVWKPGARIGA
;
A
#
# COMPACT_ATOMS: atom_id res chain seq x y z
N MET A 1 -31.51 28.73 5.28
CA MET A 1 -30.73 27.61 5.80
C MET A 1 -31.22 26.37 5.05
N LYS A 2 -30.51 25.95 4.02
CA LYS A 2 -30.71 24.63 3.41
C LYS A 2 -30.13 23.60 4.38
N PRO A 3 -30.75 22.44 4.61
CA PRO A 3 -30.11 21.42 5.40
C PRO A 3 -28.82 21.03 4.67
N LEU A 4 -27.69 21.13 5.37
CA LEU A 4 -26.48 20.42 4.98
C LEU A 4 -26.89 18.97 4.68
N ALA A 5 -26.43 18.43 3.55
CA ALA A 5 -26.51 17.01 3.28
C ALA A 5 -26.01 16.31 4.56
N LEU A 6 -26.81 15.38 5.08
CA LEU A 6 -26.41 14.55 6.19
C LEU A 6 -25.19 13.78 5.70
N PHE A 7 -23.99 14.24 6.05
CA PHE A 7 -22.80 13.38 6.01
C PHE A 7 -23.14 12.15 6.84
N VAL A 8 -23.02 11.00 6.24
CA VAL A 8 -23.23 9.73 6.95
C VAL A 8 -22.20 9.73 8.07
N ASN A 9 -22.68 9.79 9.30
CA ASN A 9 -21.81 9.79 10.48
C ASN A 9 -21.20 8.39 10.60
N HIS A 10 -19.93 8.26 10.29
CA HIS A 10 -19.18 7.01 10.40
C HIS A 10 -18.78 6.68 11.83
N GLU A 11 -19.36 7.32 12.85
CA GLU A 11 -19.07 7.08 14.26
C GLU A 11 -19.10 5.57 14.57
N GLY A 12 -17.91 4.99 14.70
CA GLY A 12 -17.68 3.60 15.06
C GLY A 12 -17.37 2.64 13.90
N GLU A 13 -17.48 3.04 12.64
CA GLU A 13 -17.18 2.18 11.48
C GLU A 13 -15.81 2.45 10.85
N SER A 14 -15.30 3.68 10.92
CA SER A 14 -13.98 4.07 10.39
C SER A 14 -13.29 5.07 11.32
N SER A 15 -11.96 5.06 11.33
CA SER A 15 -11.14 6.07 12.00
C SER A 15 -10.92 7.32 11.14
N ARG A 16 -11.23 7.25 9.85
CA ARG A 16 -11.07 8.34 8.88
C ARG A 16 -12.25 9.32 8.93
N ALA A 17 -12.01 10.55 8.49
CA ALA A 17 -13.07 11.54 8.30
C ALA A 17 -14.05 11.14 7.19
N SER A 18 -15.29 11.59 7.29
CA SER A 18 -16.33 11.26 6.29
C SER A 18 -15.97 11.74 4.88
N VAL A 19 -15.33 12.90 4.76
CA VAL A 19 -14.87 13.44 3.48
C VAL A 19 -13.76 12.59 2.86
N THR A 20 -12.80 12.13 3.66
CA THR A 20 -11.75 11.20 3.20
C THR A 20 -12.37 9.90 2.71
N CYS A 21 -13.26 9.28 3.48
CA CYS A 21 -13.96 8.08 3.04
C CYS A 21 -14.75 8.30 1.73
N GLN A 22 -15.32 9.47 1.54
CA GLN A 22 -16.09 9.80 0.35
C GLN A 22 -15.20 9.93 -0.89
N TYR A 23 -14.09 10.66 -0.80
CA TYR A 23 -13.25 11.02 -1.93
C TYR A 23 -12.03 10.11 -2.13
N LYS A 24 -11.53 9.43 -1.10
CA LYS A 24 -10.43 8.45 -1.22
C LYS A 24 -10.94 7.09 -1.73
N CYS A 25 -11.96 6.52 -1.12
CA CYS A 25 -12.43 5.17 -1.43
C CYS A 25 -13.93 5.04 -1.78
N GLY A 26 -14.63 6.13 -2.07
CA GLY A 26 -16.04 6.11 -2.46
C GLY A 26 -16.96 5.51 -1.40
N ASN A 27 -16.70 5.78 -0.11
CA ASN A 27 -17.45 5.24 1.04
C ASN A 27 -17.47 3.70 1.14
N ALA A 28 -16.41 3.02 0.69
CA ALA A 28 -16.34 1.55 0.71
C ALA A 28 -16.70 0.96 2.09
N CYS A 29 -16.32 1.64 3.18
CA CYS A 29 -16.64 1.22 4.56
C CYS A 29 -18.13 1.15 4.89
N SER A 30 -18.96 2.00 4.28
CA SER A 30 -20.41 2.10 4.52
C SER A 30 -21.23 1.15 3.66
N HIS A 31 -20.59 0.41 2.76
CA HIS A 31 -21.27 -0.46 1.81
C HIS A 31 -21.11 -1.94 2.17
N GLU A 32 -21.92 -2.78 1.54
CA GLU A 32 -21.72 -4.22 1.58
C GLU A 32 -20.34 -4.56 1.02
N VAL A 33 -19.66 -5.52 1.68
CA VAL A 33 -18.38 -6.02 1.21
C VAL A 33 -18.53 -6.59 -0.20
N PRO A 34 -17.72 -6.16 -1.18
CA PRO A 34 -17.83 -6.64 -2.56
C PRO A 34 -17.52 -8.14 -2.69
N ASN A 35 -16.66 -8.68 -1.82
CA ASN A 35 -16.32 -10.09 -1.79
C ASN A 35 -17.41 -10.92 -1.10
N ALA A 36 -18.39 -11.41 -1.86
CA ALA A 36 -19.44 -12.31 -1.42
C ALA A 36 -19.13 -13.79 -1.74
N SER A 37 -17.89 -14.14 -2.12
CA SER A 37 -17.51 -15.51 -2.45
C SER A 37 -17.77 -16.45 -1.27
N GLU A 38 -18.20 -17.70 -1.55
CA GLU A 38 -18.36 -18.77 -0.57
C GLU A 38 -17.05 -19.52 -0.28
N GLY A 39 -15.90 -18.92 -0.63
CA GLY A 39 -14.58 -19.50 -0.36
C GLY A 39 -14.47 -19.94 1.11
N GLU A 40 -13.93 -21.13 1.33
CA GLU A 40 -13.74 -21.67 2.68
C GLU A 40 -12.90 -20.69 3.50
N TYR A 41 -13.43 -20.23 4.63
CA TYR A 41 -12.67 -19.42 5.57
C TYR A 41 -11.52 -20.22 6.16
N PHE A 42 -10.40 -19.55 6.39
CA PHE A 42 -9.20 -20.13 6.99
C PHE A 42 -9.50 -21.10 8.16
N ARG A 43 -10.38 -20.71 9.09
CA ARG A 43 -10.83 -21.53 10.22
C ARG A 43 -11.50 -22.83 9.79
N ASP A 44 -12.27 -22.82 8.71
CA ASP A 44 -13.03 -24.00 8.24
C ASP A 44 -12.11 -24.96 7.49
N ILE A 45 -11.12 -24.42 6.75
CA ILE A 45 -10.04 -25.18 6.15
C ILE A 45 -9.22 -25.89 7.21
N ALA A 46 -8.79 -25.18 8.26
CA ALA A 46 -8.03 -25.73 9.37
C ALA A 46 -8.81 -26.83 10.12
N ARG A 47 -10.08 -26.61 10.44
CA ARG A 47 -10.95 -27.63 11.07
C ARG A 47 -11.13 -28.89 10.22
N THR A 48 -11.20 -28.73 8.91
CA THR A 48 -11.33 -29.87 7.98
C THR A 48 -10.02 -30.64 7.86
N ALA A 49 -8.88 -29.95 7.79
CA ALA A 49 -7.55 -30.56 7.73
C ALA A 49 -7.18 -31.30 9.03
N PHE A 50 -7.56 -30.77 10.18
CA PHE A 50 -7.23 -31.34 11.51
C PHE A 50 -8.38 -32.10 12.18
N SER A 51 -9.46 -32.43 11.47
CA SER A 51 -10.47 -33.31 12.05
C SER A 51 -9.84 -34.65 12.43
N ARG A 52 -10.09 -35.14 13.67
CA ARG A 52 -9.53 -36.40 14.23
C ARG A 52 -9.67 -37.61 13.30
N ARG A 53 -10.57 -37.58 12.32
CA ARG A 53 -10.72 -38.61 11.29
C ARG A 53 -9.77 -38.45 10.11
N GLY A 54 -9.30 -37.21 9.81
CA GLY A 54 -8.29 -36.92 8.79
C GLY A 54 -6.90 -37.37 9.23
N VAL A 55 -6.51 -37.08 10.47
CA VAL A 55 -5.21 -37.47 11.05
C VAL A 55 -5.02 -38.99 11.07
N LEU A 56 -6.07 -39.77 11.33
CA LEU A 56 -5.99 -41.24 11.31
C LEU A 56 -5.92 -41.84 9.90
N ARG A 57 -6.26 -41.09 8.85
CA ARG A 57 -6.08 -41.51 7.44
C ARG A 57 -4.74 -41.07 6.84
N GLY A 58 -4.18 -39.95 7.29
CA GLY A 58 -2.87 -39.45 6.88
C GLY A 58 -1.70 -40.20 7.49
N ALA A 59 -1.84 -40.70 8.74
CA ALA A 59 -0.80 -41.47 9.45
C ALA A 59 -0.51 -42.88 8.82
N GLY A 60 -1.35 -43.33 7.91
CA GLY A 60 -1.16 -44.61 7.23
C GLY A 60 -0.29 -44.61 5.98
N MET A 61 0.11 -43.42 5.46
CA MET A 61 0.92 -43.30 4.23
C MET A 61 2.28 -42.61 4.38
N ALA A 62 2.64 -42.17 5.59
CA ALA A 62 3.91 -41.46 5.85
C ALA A 62 5.03 -42.35 6.46
N VAL A 63 4.89 -43.68 6.45
CA VAL A 63 5.87 -44.63 7.07
C VAL A 63 6.76 -45.34 6.04
N LEU A 64 6.86 -44.86 4.83
CA LEU A 64 7.70 -45.55 3.80
C LEU A 64 8.70 -44.66 3.06
N ALA A 65 9.28 -43.63 3.70
CA ALA A 65 10.45 -42.98 3.11
C ALA A 65 11.27 -42.18 4.12
N VAL A 66 11.91 -42.78 5.10
CA VAL A 66 13.20 -42.29 5.65
C VAL A 66 13.91 -43.53 6.27
N GLY A 67 14.79 -44.12 5.55
CA GLY A 67 15.77 -45.06 6.04
C GLY A 67 17.15 -44.60 5.66
N ALA A 68 18.02 -44.63 6.63
CA ALA A 68 19.47 -44.67 6.55
C ALA A 68 20.25 -43.35 6.73
N GLY A 69 20.96 -43.30 7.87
CA GLY A 69 22.28 -42.71 7.92
C GLY A 69 22.64 -41.98 9.21
N SER A 70 22.90 -42.76 10.27
CA SER A 70 24.09 -42.78 11.19
C SER A 70 24.39 -41.47 11.96
N ALA A 71 24.26 -41.42 13.25
CA ALA A 71 24.92 -42.09 14.40
C ALA A 71 26.27 -41.44 14.80
N LEU A 72 26.35 -41.20 16.15
CA LEU A 72 27.54 -41.08 17.02
C LEU A 72 28.18 -39.67 17.14
N ALA A 73 28.54 -39.15 18.30
CA ALA A 73 28.77 -39.64 19.66
C ALA A 73 28.76 -38.43 20.60
N ALA A 74 28.18 -38.49 21.76
CA ALA A 74 28.65 -38.96 23.08
C ALA A 74 29.60 -38.01 23.82
N CYS A 75 29.05 -37.51 24.96
CA CYS A 75 29.60 -37.34 26.30
C CYS A 75 30.93 -36.64 26.55
N SER A 76 30.90 -35.61 27.44
CA SER A 76 31.59 -35.73 28.73
C SER A 76 31.13 -34.65 29.69
N ASP A 77 30.83 -35.10 30.92
CA ASP A 77 30.63 -34.30 32.13
C ASP A 77 31.87 -33.48 32.50
N ASP A 78 31.66 -32.32 33.07
CA ASP A 78 32.41 -31.98 34.29
C ASP A 78 31.63 -30.98 35.13
N SER A 79 31.53 -31.32 36.39
CA SER A 79 30.90 -30.64 37.52
C SER A 79 31.80 -29.55 38.11
N GLY A 80 31.28 -28.38 38.37
CA GLY A 80 31.99 -27.32 39.04
C GLY A 80 31.10 -26.32 39.76
N ASP A 81 31.15 -26.39 40.99
CA ASP A 81 30.47 -25.98 42.20
C ASP A 81 29.96 -24.52 42.30
N VAL A 82 28.92 -24.39 43.07
CA VAL A 82 28.11 -23.22 43.49
C VAL A 82 28.94 -22.26 44.36
N SER A 83 28.79 -20.96 44.13
CA SER A 83 28.96 -19.95 45.16
C SER A 83 27.87 -18.87 45.06
N THR A 84 26.97 -18.90 46.03
CA THR A 84 25.97 -17.87 46.30
C THR A 84 26.62 -16.67 46.98
N THR A 85 26.43 -15.46 46.39
CA THR A 85 26.46 -14.23 47.20
C THR A 85 25.33 -13.31 46.73
N ALA A 86 24.42 -13.07 47.63
CA ALA A 86 23.39 -12.03 47.51
C ALA A 86 24.00 -10.64 47.64
N GLY A 87 23.58 -9.72 46.80
CA GLY A 87 23.98 -8.29 46.86
C GLY A 87 23.21 -7.40 45.92
N GLY A 88 22.21 -6.72 46.41
CA GLY A 88 21.81 -5.36 46.18
C GLY A 88 21.52 -4.90 44.72
N GLY A 89 20.30 -4.47 44.50
CA GLY A 89 19.82 -3.92 43.25
C GLY A 89 20.68 -2.78 42.68
N THR A 90 20.84 -2.82 41.37
CA THR A 90 21.17 -1.68 40.55
C THR A 90 20.34 -1.72 39.30
N GLY A 91 19.92 -0.54 38.85
CA GLY A 91 19.02 -0.34 37.71
C GLY A 91 19.47 -1.06 36.43
N ALA A 92 18.53 -1.36 35.62
CA ALA A 92 18.76 -1.87 34.28
C ALA A 92 19.74 -0.95 33.55
N GLU A 93 20.94 -1.49 33.27
CA GLU A 93 21.81 -0.89 32.27
C GLU A 93 21.07 -1.00 30.94
N GLY A 94 20.60 0.14 30.40
CA GLY A 94 20.03 0.21 29.07
C GLY A 94 21.05 -0.33 28.07
N GLY A 95 20.78 -1.45 27.45
CA GLY A 95 21.52 -1.91 26.28
C GLY A 95 21.56 -0.79 25.23
N ALA A 96 22.63 -0.69 24.44
CA ALA A 96 22.66 0.25 23.32
C ALA A 96 21.45 -0.01 22.42
N ALA A 97 20.81 1.07 21.97
CA ALA A 97 19.71 0.98 21.03
C ALA A 97 20.16 0.23 19.77
N PRO A 98 19.27 -0.58 19.15
CA PRO A 98 19.56 -1.18 17.85
C PRO A 98 19.96 -0.10 16.84
N ALA A 99 20.93 -0.44 15.96
CA ALA A 99 21.42 0.52 14.95
C ALA A 99 20.28 1.04 14.08
N GLY A 100 20.22 2.34 13.84
CA GLY A 100 19.16 3.00 13.08
C GLY A 100 17.94 3.43 13.90
N THR A 101 17.85 3.07 15.18
CA THR A 101 16.68 3.37 16.04
C THR A 101 17.00 4.19 17.28
N ASP A 102 18.22 4.80 17.34
CA ASP A 102 18.62 5.67 18.45
C ASP A 102 18.12 7.12 18.24
N PHE A 103 16.87 7.32 18.62
CA PHE A 103 16.22 8.63 18.63
C PHE A 103 15.21 8.71 19.78
N ASP A 104 14.93 9.94 20.23
CA ASP A 104 13.89 10.20 21.21
C ASP A 104 12.50 9.97 20.61
N VAL A 105 11.67 9.19 21.29
CA VAL A 105 10.31 8.88 20.81
C VAL A 105 9.46 10.15 20.77
N VAL A 106 8.78 10.38 19.64
CA VAL A 106 7.74 11.38 19.53
C VAL A 106 6.45 10.84 20.18
N ALA A 107 5.96 11.53 21.20
CA ALA A 107 4.72 11.11 21.84
C ALA A 107 3.51 11.31 20.92
N PRO A 108 2.48 10.45 21.00
CA PRO A 108 1.20 10.66 20.32
C PRO A 108 0.65 12.07 20.60
N ASN A 109 0.20 12.77 19.56
CA ASN A 109 -0.31 14.14 19.70
C ASN A 109 -1.35 14.45 18.60
N THR A 110 -1.92 15.66 18.65
CA THR A 110 -2.93 16.16 17.70
C THR A 110 -2.55 17.56 17.18
N GLN A 111 -1.25 17.88 17.10
CA GLN A 111 -0.76 19.18 16.64
C GLN A 111 -0.98 19.34 15.13
N ASP A 112 -1.22 20.58 14.70
CA ASP A 112 -1.26 20.92 13.27
C ASP A 112 0.16 21.20 12.76
N ALA A 113 1.01 20.19 12.82
CA ALA A 113 2.42 20.28 12.46
C ALA A 113 3.04 18.90 12.26
N VAL A 114 4.10 18.83 11.46
CA VAL A 114 5.02 17.68 11.49
C VAL A 114 5.87 17.81 12.75
N VAL A 115 5.77 16.84 13.66
CA VAL A 115 6.55 16.79 14.90
C VAL A 115 7.62 15.69 14.77
N VAL A 116 8.88 16.06 15.02
CA VAL A 116 10.04 15.18 14.86
C VAL A 116 10.80 15.02 16.20
N PRO A 117 11.71 14.02 16.35
CA PRO A 117 12.46 13.81 17.57
C PRO A 117 13.32 15.02 17.94
N ALA A 118 13.66 15.14 19.22
CA ALA A 118 14.57 16.20 19.70
C ALA A 118 15.91 16.16 18.93
N GLY A 119 16.37 17.33 18.49
CA GLY A 119 17.60 17.46 17.71
C GLY A 119 17.49 17.14 16.21
N TYR A 120 16.31 16.77 15.74
CA TYR A 120 16.02 16.67 14.30
C TYR A 120 15.43 17.96 13.77
N GLU A 121 15.64 18.21 12.49
CA GLU A 121 15.05 19.30 11.71
C GLU A 121 14.21 18.72 10.58
N GLN A 122 13.26 19.51 10.09
CA GLN A 122 12.40 19.15 8.97
C GLN A 122 12.16 20.34 8.05
N ALA A 123 11.91 20.06 6.76
CA ALA A 123 11.49 21.07 5.79
C ALA A 123 10.58 20.45 4.73
N VAL A 124 9.61 21.24 4.28
CA VAL A 124 8.83 20.92 3.09
C VAL A 124 9.73 20.95 1.86
N VAL A 125 9.64 19.91 1.03
CA VAL A 125 10.35 19.80 -0.24
C VAL A 125 9.53 20.39 -1.37
N ILE A 126 8.30 19.95 -1.53
CA ILE A 126 7.37 20.38 -2.58
C ILE A 126 5.93 20.19 -2.12
N ARG A 127 5.02 21.04 -2.56
CA ARG A 127 3.60 21.08 -2.14
C ARG A 127 2.69 21.05 -3.35
N TRP A 128 1.45 20.63 -3.17
CA TRP A 128 0.40 20.82 -4.16
C TRP A 128 0.41 22.23 -4.75
N GLY A 129 0.40 22.32 -6.08
CA GLY A 129 0.41 23.57 -6.80
C GLY A 129 1.79 24.21 -7.00
N ASP A 130 2.86 23.72 -6.33
CA ASP A 130 4.22 24.20 -6.60
C ASP A 130 4.63 23.82 -8.05
N PRO A 131 5.43 24.65 -8.73
CA PRO A 131 5.81 24.42 -10.13
C PRO A 131 6.68 23.18 -10.29
N VAL A 132 6.31 22.30 -11.22
CA VAL A 132 7.11 21.16 -11.67
C VAL A 132 7.78 21.48 -13.00
N LEU A 133 7.11 22.17 -13.89
CA LEU A 133 7.62 22.55 -15.22
C LEU A 133 7.95 24.05 -15.28
N PRO A 134 8.93 24.46 -16.10
CA PRO A 134 9.41 25.86 -16.11
C PRO A 134 8.35 26.93 -16.39
N ASP A 135 7.33 26.57 -17.19
CA ASP A 135 6.25 27.50 -17.57
C ASP A 135 5.04 27.45 -16.62
N ALA A 136 5.13 26.72 -15.52
CA ALA A 136 4.06 26.65 -14.53
C ALA A 136 3.82 28.02 -13.90
N PRO A 137 2.56 28.50 -13.86
CA PRO A 137 2.25 29.73 -13.14
C PRO A 137 2.43 29.51 -11.63
N VAL A 138 2.57 30.63 -10.91
CA VAL A 138 2.52 30.60 -9.44
C VAL A 138 1.14 30.09 -9.01
N PHE A 139 1.11 29.23 -8.01
CA PHE A 139 -0.13 28.69 -7.47
C PHE A 139 -1.03 29.83 -6.93
N ASP A 140 -2.26 29.82 -7.37
CA ASP A 140 -3.31 30.75 -6.93
C ASP A 140 -4.54 29.92 -6.59
N PHE A 141 -4.84 29.78 -5.29
CA PHE A 141 -5.92 28.96 -4.79
C PHE A 141 -7.31 29.39 -5.32
N ASP A 142 -7.53 30.69 -5.48
CA ASP A 142 -8.81 31.24 -5.92
C ASP A 142 -9.00 31.21 -7.43
N ASN A 143 -7.92 31.01 -8.21
CA ASN A 143 -7.93 31.06 -9.68
C ASN A 143 -7.27 29.82 -10.31
N GLN A 144 -7.59 28.65 -9.81
CA GLN A 144 -7.08 27.39 -10.32
C GLN A 144 -7.63 27.05 -11.72
N THR A 145 -6.81 26.47 -12.58
CA THR A 145 -7.21 25.96 -13.89
C THR A 145 -6.54 24.62 -14.17
N GLY A 146 -7.21 23.74 -14.95
CA GLY A 146 -6.61 22.48 -15.39
C GLY A 146 -5.29 22.65 -16.15
N GLN A 147 -5.15 23.73 -16.91
CA GLN A 147 -3.90 24.06 -17.63
C GLN A 147 -2.75 24.38 -16.68
N ALA A 148 -3.00 25.17 -15.62
CA ALA A 148 -2.01 25.48 -14.61
C ALA A 148 -1.63 24.20 -13.81
N GLN A 149 -2.63 23.47 -13.35
CA GLN A 149 -2.44 22.25 -12.56
C GLN A 149 -1.67 21.16 -13.32
N ALA A 150 -1.82 21.07 -14.64
CA ALA A 150 -1.06 20.13 -15.47
C ALA A 150 0.46 20.41 -15.50
N LEU A 151 0.90 21.59 -15.04
CA LEU A 151 2.32 21.99 -14.96
C LEU A 151 2.83 22.04 -13.51
N GLN A 152 1.93 21.92 -12.54
CA GLN A 152 2.19 22.03 -11.12
C GLN A 152 2.17 20.65 -10.45
N PHE A 153 2.73 20.55 -9.25
CA PHE A 153 2.65 19.36 -8.39
C PHE A 153 1.20 19.04 -8.06
N GLY A 154 0.82 17.76 -8.12
CA GLY A 154 -0.55 17.31 -7.96
C GLY A 154 -1.06 17.34 -6.53
N PHE A 155 -2.29 16.91 -6.35
CA PHE A 155 -2.96 16.86 -5.04
C PHE A 155 -2.72 15.48 -4.38
N ASN A 156 -2.81 15.41 -3.05
CA ASN A 156 -2.71 14.19 -2.25
C ASN A 156 -1.57 13.25 -2.69
N ASN A 157 -0.34 13.70 -2.39
CA ASN A 157 0.84 12.90 -2.62
C ASN A 157 0.85 11.67 -1.69
N ASP A 158 1.10 10.51 -2.28
CA ASP A 158 1.19 9.23 -1.60
C ASP A 158 2.61 8.66 -1.69
N PHE A 159 2.88 7.68 -2.54
CA PHE A 159 4.22 7.15 -2.75
C PHE A 159 5.24 8.20 -3.13
N ALA A 160 6.47 8.07 -2.60
CA ALA A 160 7.64 8.80 -3.07
C ALA A 160 8.81 7.84 -3.35
N GLY A 161 9.52 8.09 -4.47
CA GLY A 161 10.77 7.43 -4.81
C GLY A 161 11.87 8.46 -5.03
N LEU A 162 13.08 8.24 -4.49
CA LEU A 162 14.21 9.14 -4.64
C LEU A 162 15.37 8.42 -5.34
N LEU A 163 15.60 8.74 -6.62
CA LEU A 163 16.58 8.09 -7.48
C LEU A 163 17.80 9.00 -7.69
N PRO A 164 19.03 8.59 -7.31
CA PRO A 164 20.22 9.40 -7.50
C PRO A 164 20.56 9.59 -8.98
N VAL A 165 20.89 10.81 -9.39
CA VAL A 165 21.30 11.12 -10.77
C VAL A 165 22.79 10.79 -10.95
N GLU A 166 23.09 9.87 -11.86
CA GLU A 166 24.47 9.41 -12.10
C GLU A 166 25.41 10.57 -12.49
N GLY A 167 26.53 10.67 -11.79
CA GLY A 167 27.55 11.71 -12.02
C GLY A 167 27.21 13.10 -11.49
N GLN A 168 26.08 13.27 -10.82
CA GLN A 168 25.66 14.51 -10.18
C GLN A 168 25.45 14.28 -8.67
N PRO A 169 26.49 14.46 -7.84
CA PRO A 169 26.36 14.31 -6.40
C PRO A 169 25.28 15.27 -5.88
N ASP A 170 24.52 14.82 -4.90
CA ASP A 170 23.41 15.56 -4.26
C ASP A 170 22.24 15.93 -5.20
N THR A 171 22.16 15.33 -6.41
CA THR A 171 21.01 15.49 -7.31
C THR A 171 20.23 14.19 -7.41
N PHE A 172 18.90 14.28 -7.28
CA PHE A 172 18.01 13.14 -7.30
C PHE A 172 16.80 13.46 -8.19
N LEU A 173 16.17 12.40 -8.71
CA LEU A 173 14.79 12.46 -9.20
C LEU A 173 13.86 12.05 -8.07
N LEU A 174 13.02 12.95 -7.63
CA LEU A 174 11.91 12.68 -6.74
C LEU A 174 10.69 12.35 -7.60
N VAL A 175 10.21 11.12 -7.52
CA VAL A 175 9.01 10.66 -8.22
C VAL A 175 7.92 10.47 -7.18
N VAL A 176 6.76 11.12 -7.39
CA VAL A 176 5.68 11.15 -6.39
C VAL A 176 4.35 10.85 -7.06
N ASN A 177 3.57 9.94 -6.46
CA ASN A 177 2.19 9.67 -6.84
C ASN A 177 1.26 10.77 -6.34
N HIS A 178 0.15 10.99 -7.04
CA HIS A 178 -0.97 11.85 -6.65
C HIS A 178 -2.24 11.02 -6.70
N GLU A 179 -2.66 10.53 -5.54
CA GLU A 179 -3.64 9.46 -5.43
C GLU A 179 -5.03 9.93 -5.85
N TYR A 180 -5.65 10.77 -5.08
CA TYR A 180 -7.01 11.26 -5.33
C TYR A 180 -7.13 12.76 -5.12
N THR A 181 -8.26 13.33 -5.53
CA THR A 181 -8.62 14.72 -5.25
C THR A 181 -9.76 14.78 -4.25
N SER A 182 -9.76 15.82 -3.41
CA SER A 182 -10.85 16.17 -2.51
C SER A 182 -11.34 17.55 -2.89
N GLU A 183 -12.28 17.62 -3.82
CA GLU A 183 -12.75 18.87 -4.41
C GLU A 183 -13.28 19.87 -3.37
N PRO A 184 -13.92 19.44 -2.24
CA PRO A 184 -14.28 20.36 -1.17
C PRO A 184 -13.10 21.08 -0.50
N PHE A 185 -11.88 20.49 -0.55
CA PHE A 185 -10.65 21.11 -0.04
C PHE A 185 -9.86 21.86 -1.11
N MET A 186 -10.11 21.55 -2.38
CA MET A 186 -9.43 22.23 -3.50
C MET A 186 -10.09 23.53 -3.90
N PHE A 187 -11.41 23.70 -3.66
CA PHE A 187 -12.18 24.81 -4.20
C PHE A 187 -13.07 25.45 -3.14
N ALA A 188 -12.89 26.75 -2.89
CA ALA A 188 -13.83 27.51 -2.04
C ALA A 188 -15.23 27.53 -2.66
N GLY A 189 -16.26 27.35 -1.82
CA GLY A 189 -17.65 27.34 -2.26
C GLY A 189 -18.02 26.15 -3.17
N TYR A 190 -17.31 25.04 -3.09
CA TYR A 190 -17.60 23.85 -3.91
C TYR A 190 -19.04 23.34 -3.72
N ASP A 191 -19.76 23.17 -4.83
CA ASP A 191 -21.09 22.55 -4.85
C ASP A 191 -21.00 21.13 -5.46
N ALA A 192 -20.98 20.11 -4.63
CA ALA A 192 -20.85 18.71 -5.04
C ALA A 192 -22.02 18.25 -5.97
N GLU A 193 -23.18 18.92 -5.91
CA GLU A 193 -24.28 18.61 -6.83
C GLU A 193 -24.12 19.27 -8.19
N ASN A 194 -23.33 20.35 -8.28
CA ASN A 194 -23.15 21.11 -9.53
C ASN A 194 -21.69 21.54 -9.74
N PRO A 195 -20.71 20.60 -9.83
CA PRO A 195 -19.34 20.93 -10.13
C PRO A 195 -19.24 21.61 -11.52
N THR A 196 -18.21 22.41 -11.72
CA THR A 196 -17.96 23.11 -12.99
C THR A 196 -16.97 22.32 -13.86
N LEU A 197 -16.94 22.64 -15.16
CA LEU A 197 -15.95 22.08 -16.09
C LEU A 197 -14.51 22.39 -15.65
N ASP A 198 -14.24 23.63 -15.21
CA ASP A 198 -12.91 24.05 -14.75
C ASP A 198 -12.45 23.25 -13.52
N GLN A 199 -13.38 22.96 -12.59
CA GLN A 199 -13.09 22.11 -11.42
C GLN A 199 -12.78 20.67 -11.83
N PHE A 200 -13.54 20.10 -12.76
CA PHE A 200 -13.28 18.80 -13.34
C PHE A 200 -11.91 18.74 -14.04
N GLU A 201 -11.59 19.70 -14.90
CA GLU A 201 -10.30 19.75 -15.62
C GLU A 201 -9.13 19.91 -14.65
N THR A 202 -9.30 20.70 -13.57
CA THR A 202 -8.28 20.87 -12.53
C THR A 202 -8.10 19.57 -11.73
N ALA A 203 -9.19 18.92 -11.32
CA ALA A 203 -9.15 17.66 -10.56
C ALA A 203 -8.47 16.54 -11.38
N ILE A 204 -8.81 16.37 -12.66
CA ILE A 204 -8.13 15.39 -13.54
C ILE A 204 -6.63 15.68 -13.68
N ALA A 205 -6.25 16.94 -13.81
CA ALA A 205 -4.85 17.35 -13.92
C ALA A 205 -4.07 17.19 -12.61
N ALA A 206 -4.75 17.16 -11.46
CA ALA A 206 -4.15 17.01 -10.15
C ALA A 206 -3.79 15.56 -9.79
N HIS A 207 -4.34 14.56 -10.51
CA HIS A 207 -4.01 13.14 -10.37
C HIS A 207 -2.70 12.73 -11.05
N GLY A 208 -2.31 11.48 -10.83
CA GLY A 208 -1.24 10.78 -11.52
C GLY A 208 0.12 10.87 -10.81
N LEU A 209 1.18 11.31 -11.49
CA LEU A 209 2.55 11.34 -10.94
C LEU A 209 3.29 12.61 -11.31
N SER A 210 4.24 13.01 -10.45
CA SER A 210 5.25 14.03 -10.74
C SER A 210 6.64 13.41 -10.75
N VAL A 211 7.47 13.79 -11.70
CA VAL A 211 8.93 13.59 -11.65
C VAL A 211 9.56 14.98 -11.49
N VAL A 212 10.33 15.16 -10.43
CA VAL A 212 10.94 16.44 -10.05
C VAL A 212 12.42 16.24 -9.77
N GLU A 213 13.29 16.95 -10.46
CA GLU A 213 14.69 17.02 -10.09
C GLU A 213 14.83 17.82 -8.78
N VAL A 214 15.52 17.24 -7.78
CA VAL A 214 15.75 17.88 -6.49
C VAL A 214 17.23 17.85 -6.15
N LYS A 215 17.71 18.90 -5.46
CA LYS A 215 19.08 19.03 -4.99
C LYS A 215 19.17 19.03 -3.48
N GLY A 216 20.08 18.22 -2.96
CA GLY A 216 20.46 18.25 -1.55
C GLY A 216 21.23 19.52 -1.21
N GLU A 217 20.86 20.19 -0.12
CA GLU A 217 21.67 21.31 0.42
C GLU A 217 22.89 20.76 1.16
N PRO A 218 24.11 21.23 0.85
CA PRO A 218 25.31 20.75 1.50
C PRO A 218 25.26 20.90 3.02
N GLY A 219 25.58 19.81 3.75
CA GLY A 219 25.62 19.79 5.20
C GLY A 219 24.27 19.72 5.91
N SER A 220 23.19 19.53 5.16
CA SER A 220 21.86 19.25 5.70
C SER A 220 21.20 18.07 4.96
N GLY A 221 20.08 17.58 5.49
CA GLY A 221 19.23 16.59 4.79
C GLY A 221 18.18 17.21 3.87
N LYS A 222 18.15 18.54 3.78
CA LYS A 222 17.14 19.27 3.02
C LYS A 222 17.28 19.03 1.51
N LEU A 223 16.14 18.92 0.84
CA LEU A 223 16.00 18.81 -0.60
C LEU A 223 15.31 20.07 -1.15
N VAL A 224 15.78 20.56 -2.30
CA VAL A 224 15.22 21.75 -2.98
C VAL A 224 14.89 21.39 -4.43
N PRO A 225 13.64 21.59 -4.88
CA PRO A 225 13.27 21.36 -6.26
C PRO A 225 14.07 22.23 -7.25
N ASP A 226 14.36 21.66 -8.42
CA ASP A 226 15.01 22.34 -9.53
C ASP A 226 14.26 22.05 -10.85
N PHE A 227 14.45 22.89 -11.85
CA PHE A 227 13.89 22.69 -13.20
C PHE A 227 14.90 21.93 -14.07
N GLY A 228 14.90 20.61 -13.94
CA GLY A 228 15.75 19.71 -14.70
C GLY A 228 15.12 19.20 -15.99
N ALA A 229 15.92 18.49 -16.79
CA ALA A 229 15.48 17.91 -18.05
C ALA A 229 14.52 16.72 -17.87
N TYR A 230 14.48 16.14 -16.67
CA TYR A 230 13.65 14.97 -16.34
C TYR A 230 12.29 15.37 -15.77
N ASN A 231 12.09 16.65 -15.42
CA ASN A 231 10.84 17.09 -14.81
C ASN A 231 9.65 16.80 -15.74
N ARG A 232 8.63 16.18 -15.14
CA ARG A 232 7.47 15.71 -15.88
C ARG A 232 6.22 15.66 -15.00
N ARG A 233 5.06 15.96 -15.60
CA ARG A 233 3.74 15.65 -15.05
C ARG A 233 3.09 14.53 -15.87
N ILE A 234 2.57 13.53 -15.18
CA ILE A 234 1.69 12.47 -15.69
C ILE A 234 0.36 12.68 -14.99
N THR A 235 -0.75 12.74 -15.74
CA THR A 235 -2.05 13.14 -15.22
C THR A 235 -3.14 12.15 -15.62
N GLY A 236 -4.37 12.36 -15.17
CA GLY A 236 -5.53 11.62 -15.64
C GLY A 236 -5.87 11.78 -17.13
N SER A 237 -5.05 12.54 -17.88
CA SER A 237 -5.17 12.71 -19.35
C SER A 237 -3.92 12.30 -20.13
N THR A 238 -2.91 11.74 -19.47
CA THR A 238 -1.69 11.23 -20.13
C THR A 238 -2.00 9.87 -20.79
N GLU A 239 -1.49 9.64 -21.99
CA GLU A 239 -1.63 8.36 -22.68
C GLU A 239 -0.71 7.29 -22.07
N PHE A 240 -1.26 6.09 -21.85
CA PHE A 240 -0.57 4.88 -21.41
C PHE A 240 -0.69 3.78 -22.45
N LEU A 241 0.35 2.99 -22.64
CA LEU A 241 0.28 1.73 -23.37
C LEU A 241 -0.23 0.63 -22.44
N VAL A 242 -1.00 -0.30 -22.98
CA VAL A 242 -1.44 -1.50 -22.28
C VAL A 242 -0.65 -2.70 -22.80
N THR A 243 -0.03 -3.45 -21.91
CA THR A 243 0.77 -4.66 -22.23
C THR A 243 0.22 -5.91 -21.54
N GLY A 244 0.76 -7.06 -21.88
CA GLY A 244 0.36 -8.34 -21.28
C GLY A 244 -0.89 -8.94 -21.92
N PRO A 245 -1.48 -9.99 -21.29
CA PRO A 245 -2.46 -10.89 -21.92
C PRO A 245 -3.83 -10.25 -22.20
N ALA A 246 -4.18 -9.15 -21.53
CA ALA A 246 -5.45 -8.47 -21.80
C ALA A 246 -5.32 -7.39 -22.89
N ALA A 247 -4.12 -7.01 -23.31
CA ALA A 247 -3.93 -6.00 -24.36
C ALA A 247 -4.61 -6.43 -25.66
N GLY A 248 -5.51 -5.57 -26.17
CA GLY A 248 -6.30 -5.83 -27.38
C GLY A 248 -7.51 -6.72 -27.18
N SER A 249 -7.78 -7.23 -25.96
CA SER A 249 -8.97 -8.01 -25.66
C SER A 249 -10.26 -7.22 -25.84
N GLU A 250 -11.37 -7.90 -26.04
CA GLU A 250 -12.69 -7.25 -26.13
C GLU A 250 -13.07 -6.47 -24.85
N PHE A 251 -12.56 -6.88 -23.69
CA PHE A 251 -12.83 -6.26 -22.41
C PHE A 251 -12.18 -4.87 -22.24
N LEU A 252 -11.15 -4.54 -23.05
CA LEU A 252 -10.43 -3.27 -22.98
C LEU A 252 -10.77 -2.30 -24.16
N ARG A 253 -11.61 -2.73 -25.10
CA ARG A 253 -11.97 -1.89 -26.26
C ARG A 253 -13.06 -0.89 -25.89
N THR A 254 -12.86 0.34 -26.31
CA THR A 254 -13.81 1.45 -26.14
C THR A 254 -14.05 2.16 -27.47
N SER A 255 -14.95 3.13 -27.51
CA SER A 255 -15.18 3.92 -28.72
C SER A 255 -13.98 4.80 -29.06
N ALA A 256 -13.20 5.22 -28.06
CA ALA A 256 -12.00 6.03 -28.24
C ALA A 256 -10.77 5.17 -28.63
N ASP A 257 -10.69 3.93 -28.13
CA ASP A 257 -9.65 2.96 -28.47
C ASP A 257 -10.27 1.62 -28.91
N PRO A 258 -10.61 1.46 -30.18
CA PRO A 258 -11.14 0.20 -30.71
C PRO A 258 -10.11 -0.95 -30.72
N THR A 259 -8.81 -0.64 -30.51
CA THR A 259 -7.76 -1.64 -30.45
C THR A 259 -7.60 -2.24 -29.06
N GLY A 260 -7.95 -1.52 -27.98
CA GLY A 260 -7.80 -1.95 -26.61
C GLY A 260 -6.35 -2.01 -26.13
N THR A 261 -5.48 -1.14 -26.66
CA THR A 261 -4.03 -1.14 -26.41
C THR A 261 -3.47 0.19 -25.87
N SER A 262 -4.32 1.22 -25.79
CA SER A 262 -3.95 2.55 -25.29
C SER A 262 -5.08 3.10 -24.41
N VAL A 263 -4.74 3.72 -23.29
CA VAL A 263 -5.69 4.30 -22.35
C VAL A 263 -5.26 5.70 -21.92
N LEU A 264 -6.22 6.61 -21.78
CA LEU A 264 -5.94 7.94 -21.22
C LEU A 264 -6.05 7.89 -19.70
N GLY A 265 -4.95 8.30 -19.07
CA GLY A 265 -4.89 8.56 -17.65
C GLY A 265 -4.54 7.37 -16.76
N THR A 266 -4.23 7.76 -15.55
CA THR A 266 -4.09 6.89 -14.37
C THR A 266 -4.76 7.59 -13.20
N PHE A 267 -5.41 6.85 -12.33
CA PHE A 267 -6.20 7.37 -11.22
C PHE A 267 -5.98 6.55 -9.97
N ASN A 268 -6.08 7.22 -8.83
CA ASN A 268 -5.90 6.64 -7.52
C ASN A 268 -4.57 5.89 -7.42
N ASN A 269 -3.50 6.60 -7.78
CA ASN A 269 -2.13 6.13 -7.71
C ASN A 269 -1.68 6.18 -6.24
N CYS A 270 -1.85 5.07 -5.53
CA CYS A 270 -1.51 4.91 -4.14
C CYS A 270 -0.01 4.59 -3.97
N ALA A 271 0.35 3.61 -3.20
CA ALA A 271 1.74 3.21 -3.03
C ALA A 271 2.37 2.66 -4.33
N GLY A 272 3.63 2.32 -4.29
CA GLY A 272 4.37 1.88 -5.46
C GLY A 272 5.71 1.26 -5.08
N GLY A 273 6.67 1.32 -6.01
CA GLY A 273 8.03 0.81 -5.76
C GLY A 273 9.03 1.34 -6.76
N VAL A 274 10.25 1.58 -6.30
CA VAL A 274 11.38 1.83 -7.19
C VAL A 274 11.95 0.50 -7.64
N THR A 275 11.98 0.26 -8.94
CA THR A 275 12.52 -0.98 -9.47
C THR A 275 14.05 -1.02 -9.41
N PRO A 276 14.67 -2.19 -9.30
CA PRO A 276 16.13 -2.33 -9.36
C PRO A 276 16.77 -1.87 -10.68
N TRP A 277 15.96 -1.66 -11.73
CA TRP A 277 16.41 -1.12 -13.02
C TRP A 277 16.12 0.38 -13.18
N GLY A 278 15.62 1.04 -12.12
CA GLY A 278 15.51 2.49 -12.05
C GLY A 278 14.23 3.09 -12.63
N THR A 279 13.20 2.29 -12.90
CA THR A 279 11.84 2.80 -13.15
C THR A 279 11.03 2.88 -11.86
N VAL A 280 9.84 3.45 -11.92
CA VAL A 280 8.91 3.53 -10.80
C VAL A 280 7.62 2.81 -11.17
N LEU A 281 7.16 1.94 -10.27
CA LEU A 281 5.85 1.29 -10.31
C LEU A 281 4.88 2.06 -9.42
N SER A 282 3.61 2.09 -9.81
CA SER A 282 2.52 2.67 -9.03
C SER A 282 1.28 1.80 -9.16
N GLY A 283 0.59 1.55 -8.06
CA GLY A 283 -0.69 0.87 -8.04
C GLY A 283 -1.85 1.80 -8.38
N GLU A 284 -2.81 1.35 -9.18
CA GLU A 284 -4.11 1.99 -9.34
C GLU A 284 -5.08 1.32 -8.36
N GLU A 285 -5.37 1.95 -7.25
CA GLU A 285 -6.10 1.36 -6.14
C GLU A 285 -7.63 1.58 -6.25
N ASN A 286 -8.18 2.64 -5.72
CA ASN A 286 -9.62 2.89 -5.63
C ASN A 286 -10.26 3.43 -6.93
N PHE A 287 -9.82 2.93 -8.09
CA PHE A 287 -10.29 3.36 -9.42
C PHE A 287 -11.81 3.19 -9.62
N ASN A 288 -12.45 2.31 -8.89
CA ASN A 288 -13.89 2.00 -8.99
C ASN A 288 -14.80 3.19 -8.69
N GLN A 289 -14.33 4.19 -7.94
CA GLN A 289 -15.11 5.35 -7.53
C GLN A 289 -15.35 6.40 -8.64
N TYR A 290 -14.60 6.34 -9.74
CA TYR A 290 -14.69 7.35 -10.81
C TYR A 290 -15.79 7.09 -11.84
N PHE A 291 -16.42 5.91 -11.84
CA PHE A 291 -17.33 5.46 -12.89
C PHE A 291 -18.78 5.43 -12.43
N ALA A 292 -19.65 6.15 -13.17
CA ALA A 292 -21.07 6.24 -12.93
C ALA A 292 -21.89 5.27 -13.81
N ASN A 293 -23.19 5.20 -13.56
CA ASN A 293 -24.19 4.47 -14.38
C ASN A 293 -23.96 2.95 -14.44
N ALA A 294 -23.31 2.35 -13.43
CA ALA A 294 -23.16 0.90 -13.34
C ALA A 294 -24.50 0.16 -13.36
N GLU A 295 -25.56 0.75 -12.78
CA GLU A 295 -26.91 0.18 -12.75
C GLU A 295 -27.60 0.18 -14.13
N LEU A 296 -27.08 0.93 -15.10
CA LEU A 296 -27.57 0.95 -16.47
C LEU A 296 -26.90 -0.08 -17.38
N VAL A 297 -25.88 -0.79 -16.89
CA VAL A 297 -25.25 -1.90 -17.61
C VAL A 297 -26.18 -3.10 -17.61
N THR A 298 -26.70 -3.47 -18.78
CA THR A 298 -27.75 -4.48 -18.93
C THR A 298 -27.26 -5.90 -19.13
N ASP A 299 -25.98 -6.09 -19.46
CA ASP A 299 -25.36 -7.43 -19.51
C ASP A 299 -25.20 -8.00 -18.10
N PRO A 300 -25.86 -9.14 -17.75
CA PRO A 300 -25.80 -9.69 -16.40
C PRO A 300 -24.39 -10.07 -15.94
N ALA A 301 -23.55 -10.56 -16.85
CA ALA A 301 -22.16 -10.93 -16.51
C ALA A 301 -21.31 -9.69 -16.23
N ALA A 302 -21.48 -8.62 -17.01
CA ALA A 302 -20.81 -7.35 -16.75
C ALA A 302 -21.29 -6.72 -15.44
N ALA A 303 -22.58 -6.74 -15.14
CA ALA A 303 -23.16 -6.23 -13.90
C ALA A 303 -22.61 -6.98 -12.66
N GLU A 304 -22.47 -8.31 -12.73
CA GLU A 304 -21.88 -9.11 -11.66
C GLU A 304 -20.39 -8.74 -11.45
N ARG A 305 -19.63 -8.58 -12.53
CA ARG A 305 -18.23 -8.14 -12.50
C ARG A 305 -18.09 -6.76 -11.86
N LEU A 306 -18.91 -5.79 -12.26
CA LEU A 306 -18.92 -4.46 -11.67
C LEU A 306 -19.21 -4.50 -10.16
N LYS A 307 -20.21 -5.29 -9.75
CA LYS A 307 -20.54 -5.49 -8.33
C LYS A 307 -19.35 -6.04 -7.54
N ARG A 308 -18.64 -7.05 -8.08
CA ARG A 308 -17.47 -7.64 -7.42
C ARG A 308 -16.32 -6.63 -7.24
N TYR A 309 -16.22 -5.63 -8.11
CA TYR A 309 -15.26 -4.54 -8.03
C TYR A 309 -15.77 -3.31 -7.26
N GLY A 310 -16.94 -3.39 -6.64
CA GLY A 310 -17.51 -2.28 -5.89
C GLY A 310 -17.96 -1.10 -6.76
N VAL A 311 -18.11 -1.29 -8.08
CA VAL A 311 -18.60 -0.26 -8.99
C VAL A 311 -20.13 -0.30 -8.98
N LYS A 312 -20.77 0.82 -8.62
CA LYS A 312 -22.22 0.88 -8.39
C LYS A 312 -22.82 2.27 -8.58
N GLY A 313 -24.13 2.34 -8.59
CA GLY A 313 -24.88 3.58 -8.62
C GLY A 313 -25.05 4.20 -10.00
N THR A 314 -25.79 5.30 -10.04
CA THR A 314 -26.09 6.07 -11.24
C THR A 314 -25.33 7.39 -11.33
N ALA A 315 -24.59 7.76 -10.28
CA ALA A 315 -23.75 8.93 -10.23
C ALA A 315 -22.56 8.68 -9.31
N THR A 316 -21.44 9.30 -9.60
CA THR A 316 -20.29 9.36 -8.68
C THR A 316 -20.39 10.55 -7.74
N GLU A 317 -19.62 10.57 -6.67
CA GLU A 317 -19.48 11.74 -5.81
C GLU A 317 -18.90 12.93 -6.58
N ARG A 318 -18.02 12.67 -7.55
CA ARG A 318 -17.31 13.66 -8.36
C ARG A 318 -18.11 14.21 -9.54
N LYS A 319 -19.15 13.52 -10.00
CA LYS A 319 -19.98 13.89 -11.16
C LYS A 319 -19.20 14.04 -12.48
N TRP A 320 -18.05 13.38 -12.62
CA TRP A 320 -17.17 13.47 -13.80
C TRP A 320 -17.83 12.93 -15.06
N GLU A 321 -18.75 12.00 -14.94
CA GLU A 321 -19.58 11.47 -16.02
C GLU A 321 -20.39 12.54 -16.78
N ARG A 322 -20.53 13.74 -16.19
CA ARG A 322 -21.22 14.87 -16.84
C ARG A 322 -20.35 15.60 -17.84
N PHE A 323 -19.02 15.46 -17.71
CA PHE A 323 -18.03 16.21 -18.51
C PHE A 323 -17.27 15.33 -19.49
N ASP A 324 -17.02 14.08 -19.13
CA ASP A 324 -16.32 13.12 -19.99
C ASP A 324 -17.03 11.76 -19.98
N LYS A 325 -17.47 11.32 -21.18
CA LYS A 325 -18.23 10.07 -21.37
C LYS A 325 -17.49 8.80 -20.96
N ARG A 326 -16.14 8.84 -20.84
CA ARG A 326 -15.35 7.68 -20.38
C ARG A 326 -15.69 7.29 -18.94
N PHE A 327 -16.20 8.20 -18.12
CA PHE A 327 -16.67 7.91 -16.77
C PHE A 327 -18.15 7.50 -16.70
N ASP A 328 -18.83 7.37 -17.84
CA ASP A 328 -20.22 6.94 -17.96
C ASP A 328 -20.31 5.53 -18.55
N LEU A 329 -20.55 4.51 -17.70
CA LEU A 329 -20.60 3.11 -18.10
C LEU A 329 -21.79 2.76 -18.98
N ALA A 330 -22.81 3.62 -19.09
CA ALA A 330 -23.87 3.47 -20.07
C ALA A 330 -23.39 3.81 -21.50
N GLN A 331 -22.34 4.59 -21.64
CA GLN A 331 -21.75 4.98 -22.92
C GLN A 331 -20.47 4.17 -23.23
N GLU A 332 -19.60 3.99 -22.23
CA GLU A 332 -18.31 3.28 -22.36
C GLU A 332 -18.19 2.18 -21.29
N PRO A 333 -18.92 1.05 -21.43
CA PRO A 333 -19.02 0.02 -20.38
C PRO A 333 -17.70 -0.68 -20.06
N ASN A 334 -16.73 -0.64 -20.96
CA ASN A 334 -15.42 -1.26 -20.76
C ASN A 334 -14.36 -0.30 -20.18
N GLU A 335 -14.64 1.00 -20.09
CA GLU A 335 -13.61 1.95 -19.65
C GLU A 335 -13.10 1.64 -18.24
N VAL A 336 -13.95 1.25 -17.32
CA VAL A 336 -13.57 0.84 -15.96
C VAL A 336 -12.58 -0.34 -15.93
N ASN A 337 -12.62 -1.21 -16.94
CA ASN A 337 -11.71 -2.37 -17.05
C ASN A 337 -10.27 -1.99 -17.41
N ARG A 338 -10.02 -0.73 -17.73
CA ARG A 338 -8.74 -0.19 -18.18
C ARG A 338 -7.93 0.43 -17.04
N PHE A 339 -8.47 0.37 -15.82
CA PHE A 339 -7.89 0.86 -14.57
C PHE A 339 -7.87 -0.24 -13.51
N GLY A 340 -7.03 -0.09 -12.49
CA GLY A 340 -6.78 -1.09 -11.46
C GLY A 340 -5.60 -2.00 -11.80
N TYR A 341 -4.60 -1.46 -12.49
CA TYR A 341 -3.36 -2.15 -12.85
C TYR A 341 -2.16 -1.53 -12.15
N VAL A 342 -1.04 -2.24 -12.20
CA VAL A 342 0.27 -1.64 -11.93
C VAL A 342 0.71 -0.86 -13.16
N VAL A 343 1.08 0.40 -12.96
CA VAL A 343 1.67 1.25 -14.01
C VAL A 343 3.17 1.39 -13.81
N GLU A 344 3.94 1.43 -14.91
CA GLU A 344 5.39 1.64 -14.89
C GLU A 344 5.76 2.92 -15.63
N VAL A 345 6.55 3.76 -14.95
CA VAL A 345 7.04 5.04 -15.45
C VAL A 345 8.57 5.02 -15.52
N ASN A 346 9.12 5.38 -16.68
CA ASN A 346 10.55 5.66 -16.80
C ASN A 346 10.82 7.15 -16.45
N PRO A 347 11.38 7.47 -15.27
CA PRO A 347 11.63 8.85 -14.89
C PRO A 347 12.82 9.48 -15.60
N TRP A 348 13.65 8.69 -16.29
CA TRP A 348 14.84 9.16 -17.01
C TRP A 348 14.56 9.64 -18.42
N ASP A 349 13.32 9.48 -18.90
CA ASP A 349 12.88 9.94 -20.22
C ASP A 349 11.50 10.59 -20.11
N ALA A 350 11.48 11.92 -20.01
CA ALA A 350 10.24 12.70 -19.91
C ALA A 350 9.31 12.54 -21.12
N THR A 351 9.78 11.97 -22.24
CA THR A 351 9.01 11.74 -23.47
C THR A 351 8.51 10.30 -23.60
N SER A 352 8.94 9.38 -22.75
CA SER A 352 8.52 7.98 -22.78
C SER A 352 7.02 7.84 -22.50
N THR A 353 6.35 6.92 -23.20
CA THR A 353 4.96 6.56 -22.87
C THR A 353 4.96 5.56 -21.71
N PRO A 354 4.28 5.84 -20.59
CA PRO A 354 4.17 4.89 -19.48
C PRO A 354 3.32 3.68 -19.85
N VAL A 355 3.42 2.60 -19.06
CA VAL A 355 2.84 1.30 -19.38
C VAL A 355 1.93 0.82 -18.25
N LYS A 356 0.84 0.12 -18.59
CA LYS A 356 0.00 -0.65 -17.66
C LYS A 356 0.19 -2.16 -17.91
N HIS A 357 0.55 -2.90 -16.86
CA HIS A 357 0.92 -4.32 -16.93
C HIS A 357 -0.24 -5.25 -16.60
N THR A 358 -0.96 -5.76 -17.61
CA THR A 358 -2.13 -6.63 -17.38
C THR A 358 -1.77 -8.06 -16.96
N ALA A 359 -0.51 -8.48 -17.12
CA ALA A 359 -0.06 -9.80 -16.65
C ALA A 359 0.01 -9.89 -15.11
N MET A 360 0.08 -8.75 -14.42
CA MET A 360 0.05 -8.66 -12.96
C MET A 360 -1.37 -8.74 -12.38
N GLY A 361 -2.39 -8.86 -13.22
CA GLY A 361 -3.79 -8.88 -12.80
C GLY A 361 -4.39 -7.49 -12.59
N ARG A 362 -5.69 -7.45 -12.32
CA ARG A 362 -6.47 -6.25 -12.07
C ARG A 362 -7.22 -6.38 -10.75
N PHE A 363 -6.91 -5.50 -9.82
CA PHE A 363 -7.56 -5.34 -8.52
C PHE A 363 -7.21 -3.95 -7.96
N LYS A 364 -7.58 -3.63 -6.72
CA LYS A 364 -7.13 -2.39 -6.08
C LYS A 364 -5.69 -2.53 -5.64
N HIS A 365 -4.77 -2.33 -6.57
CA HIS A 365 -3.35 -2.40 -6.29
C HIS A 365 -2.94 -1.26 -5.36
N GLU A 366 -2.67 -1.61 -4.10
CA GLU A 366 -2.07 -0.66 -3.16
C GLU A 366 -0.65 -0.33 -3.59
N ALA A 367 0.21 -1.34 -3.67
CA ALA A 367 1.61 -1.22 -4.05
C ALA A 367 2.02 -2.25 -5.10
N ALA A 368 3.23 -2.10 -5.63
CA ALA A 368 3.90 -3.13 -6.40
C ALA A 368 5.40 -3.04 -6.14
N THR A 369 5.91 -3.90 -5.26
CA THR A 369 7.32 -3.93 -4.88
C THR A 369 8.04 -5.08 -5.53
N ILE A 370 9.32 -4.90 -5.81
CA ILE A 370 10.14 -5.84 -6.56
C ILE A 370 11.22 -6.46 -5.67
N TYR A 371 11.28 -7.78 -5.68
CA TYR A 371 12.41 -8.55 -5.19
C TYR A 371 13.11 -9.25 -6.35
N VAL A 372 14.43 -9.22 -6.35
CA VAL A 372 15.26 -9.95 -7.34
C VAL A 372 16.05 -11.02 -6.63
N THR A 373 15.81 -12.27 -6.98
CA THR A 373 16.55 -13.40 -6.40
C THR A 373 18.01 -13.42 -6.87
N ASP A 374 18.86 -14.18 -6.19
CA ASP A 374 20.30 -14.31 -6.54
C ASP A 374 20.55 -14.76 -7.98
N ASP A 375 19.61 -15.50 -8.56
CA ASP A 375 19.70 -15.98 -9.95
C ASP A 375 19.09 -15.01 -10.98
N GLY A 376 18.63 -13.83 -10.52
CA GLY A 376 18.07 -12.76 -11.33
C GLY A 376 16.58 -12.91 -11.65
N THR A 377 15.83 -13.82 -11.00
CA THR A 377 14.38 -13.90 -11.13
C THR A 377 13.74 -12.68 -10.50
N VAL A 378 12.81 -12.05 -11.20
CA VAL A 378 12.05 -10.90 -10.70
C VAL A 378 10.73 -11.40 -10.13
N VAL A 379 10.46 -10.99 -8.90
CA VAL A 379 9.22 -11.27 -8.18
C VAL A 379 8.60 -9.96 -7.75
N SER A 380 7.31 -9.79 -7.97
CA SER A 380 6.54 -8.64 -7.47
C SER A 380 5.47 -9.11 -6.50
N TYR A 381 5.28 -8.35 -5.44
CA TYR A 381 4.21 -8.54 -4.46
C TYR A 381 3.27 -7.35 -4.49
N SER A 382 1.97 -7.60 -4.23
CA SER A 382 0.93 -6.57 -4.24
C SER A 382 -0.25 -6.97 -3.37
N GLY A 383 -0.81 -6.01 -2.63
CA GLY A 383 -2.05 -6.14 -1.89
C GLY A 383 -3.26 -5.67 -2.70
N ASP A 384 -4.41 -6.27 -2.44
CA ASP A 384 -5.72 -5.80 -2.90
C ASP A 384 -6.42 -5.11 -1.73
N ASP A 385 -6.33 -3.78 -1.65
CA ASP A 385 -6.86 -3.00 -0.53
C ASP A 385 -8.40 -2.96 -0.54
N GLU A 386 -8.96 -4.06 -0.11
CA GLU A 386 -10.37 -4.16 0.21
C GLU A 386 -10.59 -5.18 1.32
N ARG A 387 -11.62 -4.99 2.13
CA ARG A 387 -12.01 -5.94 3.19
C ARG A 387 -12.31 -7.30 2.60
N PHE A 388 -11.64 -8.32 3.16
CA PHE A 388 -11.77 -9.72 2.74
C PHE A 388 -11.22 -10.00 1.34
N ASP A 389 -10.42 -9.12 0.75
CA ASP A 389 -9.71 -9.38 -0.49
C ASP A 389 -8.31 -9.94 -0.22
N TYR A 390 -7.43 -10.02 -1.19
CA TYR A 390 -6.40 -11.03 -1.27
C TYR A 390 -4.99 -10.45 -1.40
N MET A 391 -4.01 -11.30 -1.13
CA MET A 391 -2.58 -11.05 -1.37
C MET A 391 -2.15 -11.71 -2.67
N TYR A 392 -1.37 -11.03 -3.50
CA TYR A 392 -0.93 -11.52 -4.81
C TYR A 392 0.59 -11.49 -4.96
N LYS A 393 1.08 -12.39 -5.82
CA LYS A 393 2.49 -12.47 -6.23
C LYS A 393 2.57 -12.67 -7.74
N PHE A 394 3.52 -11.98 -8.39
CA PHE A 394 3.87 -12.23 -9.79
C PHE A 394 5.34 -12.66 -9.87
N VAL A 395 5.61 -13.72 -10.63
CA VAL A 395 6.98 -14.23 -10.88
C VAL A 395 7.27 -14.14 -12.37
N SER A 396 8.25 -13.32 -12.76
CA SER A 396 8.65 -13.15 -14.15
C SER A 396 9.25 -14.45 -14.73
N SER A 397 8.90 -14.75 -15.98
CA SER A 397 9.51 -15.87 -16.73
C SER A 397 10.92 -15.57 -17.23
N ARG A 398 11.32 -14.29 -17.20
CA ARG A 398 12.63 -13.81 -17.65
C ARG A 398 13.44 -13.26 -16.49
N LYS A 399 14.77 -13.22 -16.69
CA LYS A 399 15.70 -12.70 -15.69
C LYS A 399 16.02 -11.23 -15.93
N MET A 400 16.27 -10.50 -14.85
CA MET A 400 16.76 -9.14 -14.93
C MET A 400 18.14 -9.08 -15.61
N MET A 401 18.29 -8.17 -16.54
CA MET A 401 19.58 -7.79 -17.09
C MET A 401 20.25 -6.76 -16.19
N SER A 402 21.46 -7.06 -15.74
CA SER A 402 22.25 -6.15 -14.92
C SER A 402 22.76 -4.93 -15.70
N GLY A 403 23.04 -3.84 -14.96
CA GLY A 403 23.53 -2.58 -15.49
C GLY A 403 22.44 -1.62 -15.95
N ASN A 404 22.85 -0.35 -16.14
CA ASN A 404 21.99 0.80 -16.42
C ASN A 404 21.97 1.22 -17.89
N SER A 405 22.40 0.32 -18.81
CA SER A 405 22.33 0.64 -20.24
C SER A 405 20.87 0.77 -20.70
N GLN A 406 20.63 1.61 -21.72
CA GLN A 406 19.30 1.70 -22.36
C GLN A 406 18.77 0.33 -22.86
N ALA A 407 19.66 -0.60 -23.23
CA ALA A 407 19.27 -1.95 -23.64
C ALA A 407 18.79 -2.78 -22.46
N SER A 408 19.51 -2.71 -21.31
CA SER A 408 19.09 -3.37 -20.06
C SER A 408 17.77 -2.78 -19.56
N MET A 409 17.62 -1.44 -19.56
CA MET A 409 16.38 -0.78 -19.18
C MET A 409 15.19 -1.25 -20.03
N ARG A 410 15.29 -1.20 -21.36
CA ARG A 410 14.23 -1.67 -22.25
C ARG A 410 13.88 -3.15 -22.06
N HIS A 411 14.86 -4.01 -21.79
CA HIS A 411 14.59 -5.40 -21.47
C HIS A 411 13.85 -5.52 -20.13
N ASN A 412 14.35 -4.85 -19.10
CA ASN A 412 13.81 -4.97 -17.74
C ASN A 412 12.38 -4.42 -17.63
N MET A 413 12.03 -3.36 -18.35
CA MET A 413 10.65 -2.85 -18.44
C MET A 413 9.65 -3.85 -19.08
N THR A 414 10.10 -4.95 -19.65
CA THR A 414 9.23 -6.01 -20.17
C THR A 414 9.13 -7.23 -19.24
N LEU A 415 9.80 -7.22 -18.09
CA LEU A 415 9.81 -8.36 -17.16
C LEU A 415 8.45 -8.62 -16.52
N LEU A 416 7.64 -7.58 -16.37
CA LEU A 416 6.30 -7.65 -15.79
C LEU A 416 5.20 -8.02 -16.81
N ASP A 417 5.55 -8.24 -18.09
CA ASP A 417 4.62 -8.61 -19.15
C ASP A 417 4.51 -10.13 -19.34
N ALA A 418 5.48 -10.89 -18.85
CA ALA A 418 5.57 -12.35 -19.04
C ALA A 418 5.99 -13.06 -17.76
N GLY A 419 5.15 -13.98 -17.27
CA GLY A 419 5.36 -14.65 -16.00
C GLY A 419 4.12 -15.37 -15.51
N THR A 420 4.06 -15.62 -14.20
CA THR A 420 2.91 -16.27 -13.57
C THR A 420 2.38 -15.41 -12.42
N LEU A 421 1.09 -15.15 -12.45
CA LEU A 421 0.34 -14.48 -11.38
C LEU A 421 -0.22 -15.52 -10.42
N TYR A 422 -0.06 -15.26 -9.14
CA TYR A 422 -0.51 -16.13 -8.05
C TYR A 422 -1.35 -15.34 -7.04
N VAL A 423 -2.17 -16.09 -6.28
CA VAL A 423 -2.90 -15.58 -5.10
C VAL A 423 -2.56 -16.42 -3.88
N ALA A 424 -2.54 -15.82 -2.70
CA ALA A 424 -2.15 -16.49 -1.47
C ALA A 424 -3.29 -17.31 -0.85
N LYS A 425 -2.93 -18.49 -0.33
CA LYS A 425 -3.77 -19.28 0.56
C LYS A 425 -2.98 -19.63 1.80
N LEU A 426 -3.47 -19.17 2.97
CA LEU A 426 -2.83 -19.34 4.27
C LEU A 426 -3.46 -20.48 5.07
N SER A 427 -2.68 -21.15 5.90
CA SER A 427 -3.10 -22.15 6.87
C SER A 427 -2.38 -21.90 8.20
N GLY A 428 -3.14 -21.83 9.31
CA GLY A 428 -2.58 -21.64 10.65
C GLY A 428 -2.18 -22.97 11.31
N ASN A 429 -1.29 -22.87 12.29
CA ASN A 429 -0.80 -24.01 13.06
C ASN A 429 -1.64 -24.28 14.31
N SER A 430 -2.32 -23.26 14.83
CA SER A 430 -3.07 -23.31 16.10
C SER A 430 -4.45 -22.66 16.00
N PRO A 431 -5.31 -23.07 15.05
CA PRO A 431 -6.57 -22.38 14.74
C PRO A 431 -7.58 -22.36 15.91
N ASP A 432 -7.44 -23.23 16.88
CA ASP A 432 -8.33 -23.28 18.06
C ASP A 432 -7.95 -22.23 19.14
N GLU A 433 -6.80 -21.58 19.03
CA GLU A 433 -6.35 -20.55 19.97
C GLU A 433 -6.95 -19.17 19.68
N ILE A 434 -7.45 -18.93 18.47
CA ILE A 434 -8.11 -17.69 18.08
C ILE A 434 -9.63 -17.88 18.07
N ASP A 435 -10.28 -17.46 19.13
CA ASP A 435 -11.71 -17.64 19.33
C ASP A 435 -12.56 -16.37 19.11
N GLY A 436 -11.90 -15.25 18.76
CA GLY A 436 -12.55 -13.95 18.58
C GLY A 436 -13.01 -13.29 19.87
N SER A 437 -12.57 -13.77 21.04
CA SER A 437 -12.91 -13.21 22.36
C SER A 437 -12.29 -11.83 22.61
N GLY A 438 -11.34 -11.41 21.79
CA GLY A 438 -10.56 -10.18 21.99
C GLY A 438 -9.39 -10.38 22.95
N THR A 439 -8.99 -11.63 23.18
CA THR A 439 -7.78 -11.98 23.96
C THR A 439 -6.88 -12.84 23.10
N LEU A 440 -5.64 -12.38 22.89
CA LEU A 440 -4.65 -13.11 22.09
C LEU A 440 -3.87 -14.10 22.94
N PRO A 441 -3.41 -15.22 22.34
CA PRO A 441 -2.52 -16.14 23.02
C PRO A 441 -1.24 -15.43 23.49
N PRO A 442 -0.83 -15.59 24.77
CA PRO A 442 0.38 -14.95 25.30
C PRO A 442 1.68 -15.51 24.68
N THR A 443 1.58 -16.65 24.01
CA THR A 443 2.71 -17.34 23.37
C THR A 443 3.09 -16.69 22.03
N GLY A 444 2.27 -15.80 21.47
CA GLY A 444 2.47 -15.25 20.14
C GLY A 444 2.30 -16.30 19.02
N ALA A 445 1.50 -17.34 19.26
CA ALA A 445 1.23 -18.41 18.30
C ALA A 445 0.25 -17.96 17.20
N PHE A 446 0.69 -16.98 16.40
CA PHE A 446 -0.02 -16.52 15.18
C PHE A 446 0.85 -16.85 13.99
N ASP A 447 1.01 -18.12 13.66
CA ASP A 447 1.90 -18.56 12.60
C ASP A 447 1.31 -19.69 11.78
N GLY A 448 1.92 -19.95 10.64
CA GLY A 448 1.46 -21.02 9.78
C GLY A 448 2.27 -21.21 8.51
N THR A 449 1.65 -21.96 7.61
CA THR A 449 2.16 -22.18 6.26
C THR A 449 1.23 -21.56 5.23
N GLY A 450 1.72 -21.37 4.03
CA GLY A 450 0.91 -20.91 2.91
C GLY A 450 1.36 -21.46 1.59
N GLU A 451 0.48 -21.33 0.62
CA GLU A 451 0.75 -21.67 -0.77
C GLU A 451 0.33 -20.51 -1.69
N TRP A 452 1.09 -20.31 -2.76
CA TRP A 452 0.76 -19.44 -3.86
C TRP A 452 0.05 -20.24 -4.95
N ILE A 453 -1.26 -20.00 -5.12
CA ILE A 453 -2.09 -20.66 -6.13
C ILE A 453 -1.96 -19.89 -7.44
N ALA A 454 -1.49 -20.54 -8.49
CA ALA A 454 -1.34 -19.93 -9.80
C ALA A 454 -2.68 -19.66 -10.47
N LEU A 455 -2.88 -18.43 -10.96
CA LEU A 455 -4.10 -17.98 -11.65
C LEU A 455 -3.90 -17.86 -13.17
N LEU A 456 -2.77 -17.28 -13.59
CA LEU A 456 -2.51 -16.91 -14.98
C LEU A 456 -1.03 -17.09 -15.29
N ARG A 457 -0.72 -17.72 -16.41
CA ARG A 457 0.62 -17.75 -16.98
C ARG A 457 0.63 -16.94 -18.27
N THR A 458 1.56 -16.01 -18.41
CA THR A 458 1.74 -15.21 -19.63
C THR A 458 3.08 -15.56 -20.27
N GLY A 459 3.05 -15.97 -21.53
CA GLY A 459 4.24 -16.26 -22.32
C GLY A 459 4.95 -15.00 -22.83
N GLU A 460 6.18 -15.14 -23.32
CA GLU A 460 6.96 -14.04 -23.91
C GLU A 460 6.33 -13.48 -25.21
N ASP A 461 5.39 -14.19 -25.81
CA ASP A 461 4.59 -13.72 -26.95
C ASP A 461 3.36 -12.90 -26.54
N GLY A 462 3.23 -12.60 -25.24
CA GLY A 462 2.11 -11.85 -24.65
C GLY A 462 0.83 -12.66 -24.51
N LYS A 463 0.81 -13.96 -24.89
CA LYS A 463 -0.38 -14.78 -24.75
C LYS A 463 -0.50 -15.38 -23.37
N GLY A 464 -1.70 -15.28 -22.81
CA GLY A 464 -2.04 -15.86 -21.52
C GLY A 464 -2.55 -17.32 -21.62
N GLU A 465 -2.27 -18.09 -20.58
CA GLU A 465 -2.87 -19.39 -20.26
C GLU A 465 -3.57 -19.26 -18.91
N SER A 466 -4.89 -19.40 -18.88
CA SER A 466 -5.64 -19.45 -17.62
C SER A 466 -5.36 -20.77 -16.89
N LEU A 467 -5.12 -20.67 -15.59
CA LEU A 467 -4.97 -21.79 -14.67
C LEU A 467 -6.20 -21.97 -13.77
N VAL A 468 -7.27 -21.22 -14.06
CA VAL A 468 -8.53 -21.22 -13.32
C VAL A 468 -9.64 -21.83 -14.19
N ASP A 469 -10.28 -22.88 -13.69
CA ASP A 469 -11.32 -23.60 -14.42
C ASP A 469 -12.49 -22.68 -14.79
N GLY A 470 -12.85 -22.70 -16.06
CA GLY A 470 -14.00 -21.97 -16.61
C GLY A 470 -13.79 -20.47 -16.77
N MET A 471 -12.53 -20.00 -16.79
CA MET A 471 -12.17 -18.61 -17.15
C MET A 471 -11.13 -18.62 -18.27
N GLY A 472 -11.26 -17.71 -19.23
CA GLY A 472 -10.22 -17.45 -20.23
C GLY A 472 -9.06 -16.63 -19.66
N ALA A 473 -7.90 -16.64 -20.33
CA ALA A 473 -6.72 -15.92 -19.85
C ALA A 473 -6.95 -14.39 -19.75
N GLU A 474 -7.60 -13.80 -20.75
CA GLU A 474 -7.99 -12.38 -20.74
C GLU A 474 -8.98 -12.07 -19.61
N GLU A 475 -9.91 -13.01 -19.32
CA GLU A 475 -10.82 -12.87 -18.19
C GLU A 475 -10.09 -12.88 -16.84
N VAL A 476 -9.11 -13.78 -16.65
CA VAL A 476 -8.32 -13.82 -15.41
C VAL A 476 -7.53 -12.52 -15.24
N ALA A 477 -6.92 -12.00 -16.31
CA ALA A 477 -6.15 -10.76 -16.27
C ALA A 477 -7.00 -9.52 -15.94
N VAL A 478 -8.26 -9.47 -16.43
CA VAL A 478 -9.16 -8.32 -16.22
C VAL A 478 -10.06 -8.50 -14.99
N PHE A 479 -10.43 -9.72 -14.66
CA PHE A 479 -11.33 -10.04 -13.54
C PHE A 479 -10.64 -10.93 -12.50
N THR A 480 -9.43 -10.55 -12.10
CA THR A 480 -8.52 -11.30 -11.21
C THR A 480 -9.17 -11.63 -9.87
N ARG A 481 -9.99 -10.72 -9.30
CA ARG A 481 -10.74 -10.99 -8.06
C ARG A 481 -11.66 -12.21 -8.18
N LEU A 482 -12.37 -12.34 -9.32
CA LEU A 482 -13.23 -13.49 -9.58
C LEU A 482 -12.44 -14.79 -9.75
N ALA A 483 -11.23 -14.72 -10.32
CA ALA A 483 -10.34 -15.86 -10.42
C ALA A 483 -9.86 -16.31 -9.03
N ALA A 484 -9.47 -15.39 -8.17
CA ALA A 484 -9.05 -15.64 -6.80
C ALA A 484 -10.20 -16.22 -5.94
N ASP A 485 -11.44 -15.70 -6.10
CA ASP A 485 -12.64 -16.26 -5.47
C ASP A 485 -12.83 -17.74 -5.81
N LYS A 486 -12.64 -18.11 -7.09
CA LYS A 486 -12.84 -19.49 -7.57
C LYS A 486 -11.82 -20.49 -7.02
N VAL A 487 -10.60 -20.05 -6.73
CA VAL A 487 -9.55 -20.95 -6.19
C VAL A 487 -9.53 -20.98 -4.66
N GLY A 488 -10.41 -20.22 -3.98
CA GLY A 488 -10.53 -20.21 -2.53
C GLY A 488 -9.33 -19.58 -1.84
N ALA A 489 -8.89 -18.43 -2.30
CA ALA A 489 -7.85 -17.62 -1.66
C ALA A 489 -8.25 -17.18 -0.25
N THR A 490 -7.25 -16.91 0.62
CA THR A 490 -7.52 -16.49 2.01
C THR A 490 -7.92 -15.03 2.08
N LYS A 491 -9.08 -14.76 2.68
CA LYS A 491 -9.63 -13.42 2.89
C LYS A 491 -8.89 -12.67 3.99
N MET A 492 -8.29 -11.55 3.66
CA MET A 492 -7.45 -10.75 4.54
C MET A 492 -8.13 -9.45 5.02
N ASP A 493 -7.50 -8.75 5.95
CA ASP A 493 -7.97 -7.50 6.54
C ASP A 493 -7.37 -6.29 5.83
N ARG A 494 -7.76 -6.01 4.58
CA ARG A 494 -7.23 -4.95 3.73
C ARG A 494 -5.70 -5.05 3.60
N PRO A 495 -5.19 -5.90 2.70
CA PRO A 495 -3.76 -5.95 2.41
C PRO A 495 -3.35 -4.67 1.66
N GLU A 496 -2.57 -3.86 2.34
CA GLU A 496 -1.99 -2.63 1.81
C GLU A 496 -0.61 -2.92 1.18
N ASP A 497 0.44 -2.31 1.72
CA ASP A 497 1.80 -2.43 1.17
C ASP A 497 2.49 -3.75 1.52
N PHE A 498 3.34 -4.17 0.61
CA PHE A 498 4.24 -5.32 0.70
C PHE A 498 5.68 -4.87 0.53
N GLU A 499 6.54 -5.14 1.51
CA GLU A 499 7.94 -4.75 1.37
C GLU A 499 8.90 -5.91 1.67
N PRO A 500 9.66 -6.37 0.68
CA PRO A 500 10.73 -7.35 0.89
C PRO A 500 11.93 -6.72 1.62
N ASN A 501 12.33 -7.31 2.75
CA ASN A 501 13.52 -6.88 3.47
C ASN A 501 14.79 -7.11 2.62
N PRO A 502 15.54 -6.07 2.27
CA PRO A 502 16.69 -6.20 1.37
C PRO A 502 17.86 -7.01 1.94
N LYS A 503 17.87 -7.27 3.26
CA LYS A 503 18.92 -8.06 3.92
C LYS A 503 18.55 -9.53 4.11
N THR A 504 17.30 -9.82 4.41
CA THR A 504 16.86 -11.17 4.79
C THR A 504 16.02 -11.85 3.71
N GLY A 505 15.45 -11.09 2.78
CA GLY A 505 14.49 -11.56 1.80
C GLY A 505 13.10 -11.84 2.37
N LYS A 506 12.89 -11.73 3.69
CA LYS A 506 11.54 -11.86 4.25
C LYS A 506 10.65 -10.72 3.74
N VAL A 507 9.37 -11.04 3.51
CA VAL A 507 8.39 -10.06 3.01
C VAL A 507 7.46 -9.66 4.15
N TYR A 508 7.25 -8.37 4.31
CA TYR A 508 6.34 -7.82 5.31
C TYR A 508 5.11 -7.24 4.61
N VAL A 509 3.95 -7.37 5.27
CA VAL A 509 2.66 -6.97 4.71
C VAL A 509 1.92 -6.15 5.76
N ALA A 510 1.51 -4.95 5.41
CA ALA A 510 0.58 -4.16 6.19
C ALA A 510 -0.86 -4.65 5.94
N LEU A 511 -1.60 -4.90 7.02
CA LEU A 511 -3.02 -5.22 7.01
C LEU A 511 -3.72 -4.16 7.85
N THR A 512 -4.30 -3.14 7.21
CA THR A 512 -4.59 -1.88 7.89
C THR A 512 -5.76 -1.96 8.88
N ASN A 513 -6.87 -2.59 8.52
CA ASN A 513 -8.02 -2.82 9.41
C ASN A 513 -9.12 -3.63 8.72
N ASN A 514 -10.09 -4.16 9.50
CA ASN A 514 -11.32 -4.72 8.97
C ASN A 514 -12.43 -4.70 10.04
N THR A 515 -13.16 -3.61 10.12
CA THR A 515 -14.26 -3.44 11.09
C THR A 515 -15.46 -4.34 10.81
N LYS A 516 -15.51 -5.01 9.65
CA LYS A 516 -16.58 -5.96 9.30
C LYS A 516 -16.23 -7.41 9.64
N ARG A 517 -14.97 -7.72 10.02
CA ARG A 517 -14.61 -9.09 10.40
C ARG A 517 -15.39 -9.55 11.64
N GLY A 518 -16.08 -10.71 11.52
CA GLY A 518 -16.93 -11.26 12.57
C GLY A 518 -18.19 -10.47 12.91
N VAL A 519 -18.54 -9.47 12.08
CA VAL A 519 -19.75 -8.64 12.26
C VAL A 519 -20.78 -9.03 11.19
N ASP A 520 -22.05 -9.04 11.56
CA ASP A 520 -23.20 -9.30 10.67
C ASP A 520 -23.11 -10.58 9.81
N GLY A 521 -22.44 -11.61 10.32
CA GLY A 521 -22.27 -12.90 9.64
C GLY A 521 -21.10 -12.94 8.66
N ALA A 522 -20.29 -11.89 8.57
CA ALA A 522 -19.03 -11.92 7.84
C ALA A 522 -18.01 -12.87 8.50
N ALA A 523 -16.94 -13.19 7.75
CA ALA A 523 -15.88 -14.07 8.21
C ALA A 523 -15.37 -13.70 9.61
N PRO A 524 -15.33 -14.63 10.56
CA PRO A 524 -14.81 -14.38 11.90
C PRO A 524 -13.28 -14.26 11.91
N ALA A 525 -12.73 -13.89 13.07
CA ALA A 525 -11.30 -13.93 13.30
C ALA A 525 -10.71 -15.34 13.04
N ASP A 526 -9.47 -15.36 12.56
CA ASP A 526 -8.61 -16.53 12.35
C ASP A 526 -7.17 -16.17 12.75
N GLU A 527 -6.21 -17.11 12.68
CA GLU A 527 -4.84 -16.82 13.12
C GLU A 527 -4.15 -15.70 12.33
N ALA A 528 -4.40 -15.58 11.03
CA ALA A 528 -3.82 -14.53 10.19
C ALA A 528 -4.53 -13.17 10.38
N ASN A 529 -5.79 -13.21 10.84
CA ASN A 529 -6.63 -12.04 11.08
C ASN A 529 -7.28 -12.17 12.47
N PRO A 530 -6.52 -11.95 13.57
CA PRO A 530 -6.84 -12.50 14.87
C PRO A 530 -7.93 -11.75 15.65
N ARG A 531 -8.54 -10.72 15.07
CA ARG A 531 -9.54 -9.89 15.75
C ARG A 531 -10.84 -9.75 14.97
N ASN A 532 -11.97 -9.91 15.67
CA ASN A 532 -13.25 -9.41 15.19
C ASN A 532 -13.31 -7.88 15.31
N ASN A 533 -14.01 -7.20 14.41
CA ASN A 533 -14.10 -5.74 14.37
C ASN A 533 -12.71 -5.08 14.49
N ASN A 534 -11.78 -5.51 13.65
CA ASN A 534 -10.40 -5.11 13.70
C ASN A 534 -10.24 -3.64 13.26
N LYS A 535 -10.00 -2.75 14.22
CA LYS A 535 -9.86 -1.30 13.97
C LYS A 535 -8.42 -0.85 13.80
N ASN A 536 -7.46 -1.64 14.27
CA ASN A 536 -6.07 -1.20 14.43
C ASN A 536 -5.09 -1.92 13.49
N GLY A 537 -5.52 -3.00 12.82
CA GLY A 537 -4.67 -3.72 11.89
C GLY A 537 -3.55 -4.56 12.51
N GLN A 538 -2.72 -5.12 11.65
CA GLN A 538 -1.58 -5.98 12.00
C GLN A 538 -0.51 -5.92 10.90
N VAL A 539 0.71 -6.36 11.23
CA VAL A 539 1.81 -6.57 10.27
C VAL A 539 2.15 -8.04 10.20
N LEU A 540 2.05 -8.61 8.99
CA LEU A 540 2.36 -10.00 8.68
C LEU A 540 3.81 -10.10 8.18
N GLU A 541 4.56 -11.13 8.63
CA GLU A 541 5.89 -11.48 8.16
C GLU A 541 5.81 -12.80 7.39
N LEU A 542 6.28 -12.82 6.13
CA LEU A 542 6.37 -14.01 5.29
C LEU A 542 7.83 -14.45 5.14
N THR A 543 8.08 -15.74 5.23
CA THR A 543 9.31 -16.37 4.74
C THR A 543 8.96 -17.13 3.46
N ASP A 544 9.15 -16.47 2.33
CA ASP A 544 8.85 -16.97 0.98
C ASP A 544 10.12 -17.45 0.28
N ASP A 545 10.01 -18.47 -0.54
CA ASP A 545 11.07 -18.91 -1.45
C ASP A 545 11.09 -18.07 -2.75
N HIS A 546 10.30 -17.02 -2.81
CA HIS A 546 10.10 -16.04 -3.89
C HIS A 546 9.68 -16.67 -5.23
N ALA A 547 10.57 -17.42 -5.90
CA ALA A 547 10.28 -18.02 -7.20
C ALA A 547 9.39 -19.27 -7.12
N GLY A 548 9.21 -19.86 -5.94
CA GLY A 548 8.38 -21.04 -5.72
C GLY A 548 6.96 -20.72 -5.27
N THR A 549 6.29 -21.72 -4.71
CA THR A 549 4.86 -21.63 -4.38
C THR A 549 4.55 -21.89 -2.91
N ALA A 550 5.55 -22.05 -2.06
CA ALA A 550 5.35 -22.31 -0.63
C ALA A 550 5.97 -21.18 0.20
N PHE A 551 5.31 -20.83 1.31
CA PHE A 551 5.84 -19.90 2.29
C PHE A 551 5.42 -20.30 3.71
N THR A 552 6.11 -19.75 4.70
CA THR A 552 5.65 -19.71 6.09
C THR A 552 5.35 -18.29 6.49
N TRP A 553 4.49 -18.10 7.48
CA TRP A 553 4.10 -16.77 7.92
C TRP A 553 3.95 -16.71 9.44
N ASN A 554 4.13 -15.52 9.99
CA ASN A 554 3.76 -15.17 11.35
C ASN A 554 3.32 -13.71 11.43
N LEU A 555 2.60 -13.33 12.49
CA LEU A 555 2.31 -11.93 12.77
C LEU A 555 3.48 -11.33 13.56
N LEU A 556 4.06 -10.23 13.02
CA LEU A 556 5.05 -9.43 13.72
C LEU A 556 4.39 -8.51 14.74
N LEU A 557 3.35 -7.80 14.31
CA LEU A 557 2.56 -6.89 15.14
C LEU A 557 1.07 -7.22 15.03
N VAL A 558 0.36 -7.14 16.13
CA VAL A 558 -1.09 -6.94 16.17
C VAL A 558 -1.29 -5.58 16.84
N CYS A 559 -1.53 -4.58 16.00
CA CYS A 559 -1.47 -3.16 16.35
C CYS A 559 -2.58 -2.74 17.33
N GLY A 560 -2.38 -1.64 18.05
CA GLY A 560 -3.37 -1.06 18.96
C GLY A 560 -2.72 -0.45 20.20
N ASP A 561 -3.55 -0.18 21.23
CA ASP A 561 -3.06 0.24 22.54
C ASP A 561 -2.24 -0.89 23.17
N PRO A 562 -0.97 -0.67 23.54
CA PRO A 562 -0.14 -1.70 24.16
C PRO A 562 -0.74 -2.29 25.43
N GLN A 563 -1.58 -1.57 26.15
CA GLN A 563 -2.24 -2.05 27.35
C GLN A 563 -3.47 -2.94 27.07
N ALA A 564 -3.93 -3.01 25.81
CA ALA A 564 -5.05 -3.88 25.45
C ALA A 564 -4.63 -5.36 25.39
N ALA A 565 -5.58 -6.25 25.73
CA ALA A 565 -5.33 -7.69 25.72
C ALA A 565 -5.22 -8.29 24.30
N ASP A 566 -5.71 -7.55 23.31
CA ASP A 566 -5.78 -7.95 21.91
C ASP A 566 -4.67 -7.32 21.04
N THR A 567 -3.53 -6.98 21.64
CA THR A 567 -2.35 -6.46 20.95
C THR A 567 -1.10 -7.32 21.18
N TYR A 568 -0.19 -7.33 20.18
CA TYR A 568 1.07 -8.07 20.20
C TYR A 568 2.16 -7.28 19.50
N TYR A 569 3.36 -7.28 20.05
CA TYR A 569 4.51 -6.52 19.55
C TYR A 569 5.75 -7.43 19.46
N GLY A 570 5.71 -8.44 18.59
CA GLY A 570 6.84 -9.33 18.31
C GLY A 570 7.39 -10.10 19.51
N GLY A 571 6.68 -10.09 20.64
CA GLY A 571 7.15 -10.63 21.93
C GLY A 571 7.91 -9.62 22.80
N PHE A 572 8.07 -8.38 22.36
CA PHE A 572 8.71 -7.30 23.13
C PHE A 572 7.81 -6.80 24.26
N ASP A 573 8.41 -6.14 25.25
CA ASP A 573 7.70 -5.56 26.38
C ASP A 573 6.78 -4.43 25.96
N LYS A 574 5.49 -4.65 26.09
CA LYS A 574 4.44 -3.72 25.69
C LYS A 574 4.44 -2.38 26.46
N ASP A 575 5.03 -2.34 27.66
CA ASP A 575 5.18 -1.10 28.43
C ASP A 575 6.26 -0.17 27.86
N SER A 576 7.05 -0.67 26.90
CA SER A 576 8.22 0.03 26.31
C SER A 576 8.06 0.35 24.82
N VAL A 577 6.85 0.23 24.27
CA VAL A 577 6.58 0.51 22.84
C VAL A 577 5.66 1.70 22.66
N SER A 578 5.75 2.33 21.49
CA SER A 578 4.75 3.31 21.02
C SER A 578 3.48 2.61 20.56
N PRO A 579 2.28 3.10 20.89
CA PRO A 579 1.03 2.60 20.32
C PRO A 579 0.99 2.89 18.82
N ILE A 580 0.68 1.88 18.01
CA ILE A 580 0.55 1.99 16.55
C ILE A 580 -0.81 1.44 16.10
N SER A 581 -1.42 2.07 15.10
CA SER A 581 -2.74 1.70 14.58
C SER A 581 -2.80 1.95 13.09
N CYS A 582 -3.53 1.10 12.36
CA CYS A 582 -3.74 1.22 10.92
C CYS A 582 -2.41 1.32 10.13
N PRO A 583 -1.55 0.27 10.21
CA PRO A 583 -0.33 0.22 9.40
C PRO A 583 -0.71 0.26 7.92
N ASP A 584 0.08 0.99 7.14
CA ASP A 584 -0.19 1.25 5.74
C ASP A 584 1.07 1.02 4.90
N ASN A 585 1.87 2.04 4.57
CA ASN A 585 3.08 1.80 3.80
C ASN A 585 4.25 1.34 4.67
N LEU A 586 5.14 0.56 4.07
CA LEU A 586 6.30 -0.04 4.68
C LEU A 586 7.58 0.42 3.99
N ALA A 587 8.66 0.52 4.74
CA ALA A 587 10.00 0.76 4.19
C ALA A 587 11.06 0.11 5.06
N PHE A 588 12.29 -0.01 4.55
CA PHE A 588 13.45 -0.49 5.31
C PHE A 588 14.52 0.56 5.39
N ASP A 589 15.14 0.68 6.57
CA ASP A 589 16.39 1.42 6.71
C ASP A 589 17.59 0.59 6.22
N THR A 590 18.75 1.23 6.16
CA THR A 590 20.02 0.56 5.76
C THR A 590 20.47 -0.50 6.76
N HIS A 591 19.90 -0.55 7.96
CA HIS A 591 20.17 -1.55 8.99
C HIS A 591 19.26 -2.76 8.89
N GLY A 592 18.14 -2.65 8.16
CA GLY A 592 17.14 -3.70 7.97
C GLY A 592 16.02 -3.65 8.99
N ASN A 593 15.86 -2.57 9.76
CA ASN A 593 14.67 -2.34 10.56
C ASN A 593 13.51 -1.96 9.67
N LEU A 594 12.32 -2.41 10.02
CA LEU A 594 11.07 -2.04 9.34
C LEU A 594 10.62 -0.65 9.82
N TRP A 595 10.16 0.15 8.88
CA TRP A 595 9.50 1.41 9.14
C TRP A 595 8.08 1.35 8.61
N VAL A 596 7.12 1.80 9.42
CA VAL A 596 5.67 1.66 9.15
C VAL A 596 5.04 3.04 9.23
N SER A 597 4.40 3.49 8.16
CA SER A 597 3.51 4.65 8.17
C SER A 597 2.09 4.23 8.50
N THR A 598 1.23 5.18 8.88
CA THR A 598 -0.14 4.88 9.28
C THR A 598 -1.14 5.77 8.57
N ASP A 599 -2.34 5.21 8.30
CA ASP A 599 -3.49 5.89 7.72
C ASP A 599 -4.75 5.70 8.54
N GLY A 600 -5.22 6.81 9.15
CA GLY A 600 -6.46 6.83 9.90
C GLY A 600 -6.35 6.26 11.30
N ASN A 601 -5.42 6.75 12.09
CA ASN A 601 -5.13 6.30 13.46
C ASN A 601 -6.36 6.19 14.36
N ALA A 602 -6.75 4.94 14.69
CA ALA A 602 -7.90 4.65 15.56
C ALA A 602 -7.65 5.01 17.04
N LEU A 603 -6.43 5.38 17.43
CA LEU A 603 -6.02 5.70 18.80
C LEU A 603 -6.21 7.18 19.14
N LYS A 604 -6.82 7.97 18.25
CA LYS A 604 -7.14 9.40 18.45
C LYS A 604 -5.91 10.31 18.60
N SER A 605 -4.85 9.97 17.93
CA SER A 605 -3.68 10.83 17.70
C SER A 605 -3.51 11.05 16.20
N ASN A 606 -2.63 11.97 15.83
CA ASN A 606 -2.25 12.10 14.42
C ASN A 606 -1.54 10.83 13.94
N ASP A 607 -1.62 10.58 12.64
CA ASP A 607 -0.83 9.55 11.97
C ASP A 607 0.66 9.86 12.01
N GLY A 608 1.48 8.85 11.75
CA GLY A 608 2.92 9.00 11.91
C GLY A 608 3.75 7.89 11.27
N LEU A 609 5.04 7.98 11.50
CA LEU A 609 6.02 7.01 11.05
C LEU A 609 6.67 6.33 12.26
N PHE A 610 6.78 5.00 12.20
CA PHE A 610 7.26 4.16 13.29
C PHE A 610 8.41 3.29 12.83
N SER A 611 9.49 3.17 13.63
CA SER A 611 10.50 2.14 13.43
C SER A 611 10.15 0.88 14.23
N VAL A 612 10.40 -0.30 13.65
CA VAL A 612 10.15 -1.60 14.27
C VAL A 612 11.40 -2.48 14.12
N VAL A 613 11.93 -2.96 15.23
CA VAL A 613 13.08 -3.86 15.26
C VAL A 613 12.64 -5.29 14.93
N LEU A 614 13.35 -5.95 14.02
CA LEU A 614 12.93 -7.24 13.48
C LEU A 614 13.62 -8.44 14.11
N ASP A 615 14.76 -8.26 14.74
CA ASP A 615 15.60 -9.36 15.21
C ASP A 615 16.14 -9.15 16.63
N GLY A 616 16.65 -10.24 17.22
CA GLY A 616 17.32 -10.21 18.50
C GLY A 616 16.36 -9.98 19.69
N PRO A 617 16.91 -9.56 20.85
CA PRO A 617 16.11 -9.37 22.06
C PRO A 617 15.14 -8.19 21.98
N ASN A 618 15.32 -7.31 21.00
CA ASN A 618 14.50 -6.14 20.79
C ASN A 618 13.44 -6.36 19.68
N ARG A 619 13.26 -7.58 19.17
CA ARG A 619 12.24 -7.86 18.14
C ARG A 619 10.87 -7.37 18.61
N GLY A 620 10.23 -6.51 17.82
CA GLY A 620 8.93 -5.90 18.11
C GLY A 620 9.04 -4.56 18.86
N GLU A 621 10.24 -4.09 19.25
CA GLU A 621 10.40 -2.73 19.77
C GLU A 621 9.92 -1.75 18.70
N THR A 622 8.85 -1.01 19.03
CA THR A 622 8.18 -0.06 18.14
C THR A 622 8.31 1.34 18.69
N LYS A 623 8.89 2.25 17.91
CA LYS A 623 9.12 3.64 18.29
C LYS A 623 8.54 4.61 17.27
N GLN A 624 7.70 5.54 17.72
CA GLN A 624 7.19 6.62 16.86
C GLN A 624 8.28 7.65 16.59
N PHE A 625 8.64 7.81 15.31
CA PHE A 625 9.66 8.75 14.85
C PHE A 625 9.09 10.14 14.57
N LEU A 626 7.93 10.22 13.91
CA LEU A 626 7.27 11.50 13.67
C LEU A 626 5.74 11.37 13.72
N THR A 627 5.07 12.51 13.86
CA THR A 627 3.65 12.65 13.55
C THR A 627 3.47 13.70 12.47
N VAL A 628 2.42 13.55 11.67
CA VAL A 628 1.99 14.53 10.66
C VAL A 628 0.93 15.49 11.22
N PRO A 629 0.55 16.56 10.50
CA PRO A 629 -0.51 17.47 10.93
C PRO A 629 -1.84 16.75 11.16
N LYS A 630 -2.71 17.33 11.96
CA LYS A 630 -4.05 16.79 12.25
C LYS A 630 -4.84 16.56 10.96
N GLY A 631 -5.51 15.41 10.87
CA GLY A 631 -6.30 15.00 9.72
C GLY A 631 -5.49 14.62 8.50
N ALA A 632 -4.16 14.59 8.61
CA ALA A 632 -3.28 14.08 7.56
C ALA A 632 -2.96 12.60 7.76
N GLU A 633 -2.64 11.93 6.68
CA GLU A 633 -2.04 10.61 6.59
C GLU A 633 -0.54 10.72 6.38
N THR A 634 0.21 9.71 6.83
CA THR A 634 1.65 9.58 6.58
C THR A 634 1.88 8.50 5.54
N CYS A 635 2.41 8.86 4.36
CA CYS A 635 2.60 7.92 3.25
C CYS A 635 4.03 7.97 2.71
N GLY A 636 4.37 7.00 1.85
CA GLY A 636 5.55 6.95 1.00
C GLY A 636 6.87 7.19 1.72
N PRO A 637 7.18 6.51 2.85
CA PRO A 637 8.40 6.76 3.60
C PRO A 637 9.63 6.29 2.83
N ILE A 638 10.67 7.14 2.76
CA ILE A 638 12.01 6.78 2.26
C ILE A 638 13.00 6.95 3.40
N ILE A 639 13.65 5.87 3.81
CA ILE A 639 14.53 5.83 4.97
C ILE A 639 15.99 5.76 4.52
N GLY A 640 16.61 6.91 4.40
CA GLY A 640 18.04 7.03 4.09
C GLY A 640 18.91 7.24 5.33
N GLU A 641 20.23 7.14 5.17
CA GLU A 641 21.18 7.41 6.27
C GLU A 641 21.21 8.88 6.67
N GLU A 642 21.02 9.80 5.73
CA GLU A 642 21.15 11.25 5.95
C GLU A 642 19.80 11.93 6.20
N ARG A 643 18.72 11.32 5.69
CA ARG A 643 17.35 11.87 5.76
C ARG A 643 16.31 10.80 5.69
N VAL A 644 15.17 11.11 6.28
CA VAL A 644 13.88 10.45 6.04
C VAL A 644 13.01 11.41 5.22
N THR A 645 12.34 10.92 4.18
CA THR A 645 11.27 11.68 3.52
C THR A 645 9.94 10.99 3.71
N VAL A 646 8.88 11.76 3.88
CA VAL A 646 7.50 11.28 3.95
C VAL A 646 6.60 12.16 3.12
N CYS A 647 5.54 11.58 2.61
CA CYS A 647 4.40 12.29 2.09
C CYS A 647 3.43 12.62 3.24
N VAL A 648 2.99 13.86 3.30
CA VAL A 648 1.91 14.33 4.16
C VAL A 648 0.69 14.52 3.28
N GLN A 649 -0.21 13.54 3.31
CA GLN A 649 -1.40 13.53 2.48
C GLN A 649 -2.55 14.21 3.21
N HIS A 650 -3.42 14.89 2.53
CA HIS A 650 -4.70 15.52 2.94
C HIS A 650 -4.71 16.22 4.32
N PRO A 651 -3.75 17.11 4.65
CA PRO A 651 -3.75 17.79 5.94
C PRO A 651 -5.07 18.54 6.18
N GLY A 652 -5.64 18.31 7.36
CA GLY A 652 -6.89 18.96 7.77
C GLY A 652 -8.18 18.30 7.28
N GLU A 653 -8.14 17.14 6.61
CA GLU A 653 -9.35 16.40 6.29
C GLU A 653 -9.98 15.80 7.56
N LEU A 654 -10.78 16.61 8.23
CA LEU A 654 -11.56 16.29 9.41
C LEU A 654 -13.05 16.49 9.15
N ASP A 655 -13.91 15.81 9.91
CA ASP A 655 -15.36 15.95 9.78
C ASP A 655 -15.80 17.41 9.94
N GLY A 656 -16.51 17.92 8.93
CA GLY A 656 -17.01 19.30 8.86
C GLY A 656 -16.00 20.35 8.42
N ALA A 657 -14.78 19.93 8.03
CA ALA A 657 -13.80 20.81 7.41
C ALA A 657 -13.94 20.79 5.88
N ASP A 658 -13.58 21.90 5.25
CA ASP A 658 -13.50 22.13 3.81
C ASP A 658 -12.65 23.37 3.52
N ALA A 659 -12.58 23.81 2.27
CA ALA A 659 -11.84 25.01 1.87
C ALA A 659 -12.40 26.31 2.47
N ASP A 660 -13.70 26.38 2.76
CA ASP A 660 -14.34 27.57 3.39
C ASP A 660 -14.18 27.57 4.91
N ASN A 661 -13.88 26.40 5.51
CA ASN A 661 -13.69 26.23 6.95
C ASN A 661 -12.55 25.22 7.21
N PRO A 662 -11.29 25.56 6.88
CA PRO A 662 -10.17 24.63 6.99
C PRO A 662 -9.85 24.28 8.44
N ALA A 663 -9.66 22.98 8.71
CA ALA A 663 -9.25 22.51 10.02
C ALA A 663 -7.72 22.61 10.23
N SER A 664 -6.94 22.67 9.17
CA SER A 664 -5.49 22.82 9.16
C SER A 664 -5.09 24.01 8.31
N HIS A 665 -3.96 24.62 8.64
CA HIS A 665 -3.31 25.67 7.84
C HIS A 665 -1.87 25.29 7.47
N TRP A 666 -1.54 24.01 7.63
CA TRP A 666 -0.21 23.50 7.32
C TRP A 666 -0.01 23.40 5.79
N PRO A 667 1.20 23.68 5.24
CA PRO A 667 2.44 23.98 5.94
C PRO A 667 2.70 25.48 6.21
N GLU A 668 1.99 26.40 5.58
CA GLU A 668 2.28 27.83 5.66
C GLU A 668 1.82 28.47 6.97
N GLY A 669 0.80 27.93 7.63
CA GLY A 669 0.21 28.52 8.83
C GLY A 669 -0.65 29.76 8.54
N GLY A 670 -1.03 30.50 9.60
CA GLY A 670 -1.88 31.68 9.47
C GLY A 670 -3.28 31.35 8.94
N ASP A 671 -3.71 31.99 7.86
CA ASP A 671 -5.00 31.78 7.20
C ASP A 671 -4.83 31.00 5.85
N ALA A 672 -3.68 30.36 5.61
CA ALA A 672 -3.42 29.62 4.38
C ALA A 672 -4.28 28.35 4.28
N GLN A 673 -4.59 27.95 3.05
CA GLN A 673 -5.23 26.65 2.80
C GLN A 673 -4.24 25.51 3.04
N PRO A 674 -4.69 24.36 3.56
CA PRO A 674 -3.82 23.19 3.74
C PRO A 674 -3.36 22.65 2.38
N ARG A 675 -2.08 22.26 2.30
CA ARG A 675 -1.49 21.77 1.05
C ARG A 675 -0.75 20.47 1.27
N PRO A 676 -1.20 19.33 0.69
CA PRO A 676 -0.45 18.09 0.69
C PRO A 676 0.99 18.30 0.21
N SER A 677 1.97 17.72 0.90
CA SER A 677 3.38 18.06 0.70
C SER A 677 4.32 16.90 0.98
N VAL A 678 5.46 16.85 0.29
CA VAL A 678 6.60 15.99 0.66
C VAL A 678 7.48 16.72 1.66
N VAL A 679 7.85 16.04 2.74
CA VAL A 679 8.69 16.58 3.83
C VAL A 679 9.99 15.77 3.93
N ALA A 680 11.11 16.45 4.10
CA ALA A 680 12.39 15.85 4.46
C ALA A 680 12.69 16.12 5.95
N VAL A 681 13.17 15.10 6.67
CA VAL A 681 13.57 15.15 8.09
C VAL A 681 14.99 14.68 8.20
N TRP A 682 15.83 15.38 8.96
CA TRP A 682 17.23 15.03 9.16
C TRP A 682 17.75 15.40 10.55
N LYS A 683 18.90 14.83 10.94
CA LYS A 683 19.62 15.19 12.17
C LYS A 683 20.86 15.96 11.80
N PRO A 684 21.01 17.27 12.15
CA PRO A 684 22.17 18.05 11.78
C PRO A 684 23.48 17.44 12.26
N GLY A 685 24.39 17.17 11.32
CA GLY A 685 25.72 16.62 11.61
C GLY A 685 25.77 15.17 12.08
N ALA A 686 24.65 14.42 11.97
CA ALA A 686 24.56 13.01 12.34
C ALA A 686 23.71 12.23 11.32
N ARG A 687 23.71 10.89 11.44
CA ARG A 687 22.82 10.01 10.66
C ARG A 687 21.48 9.85 11.35
N ILE A 688 20.50 9.37 10.60
CA ILE A 688 19.20 8.98 11.14
C ILE A 688 19.41 7.82 12.13
N GLY A 689 18.83 7.92 13.31
CA GLY A 689 18.92 6.88 14.34
C GLY A 689 20.32 6.60 14.87
N ALA A 690 21.19 7.64 14.90
CA ALA A 690 22.57 7.55 15.41
C ALA A 690 22.86 8.62 16.47
#